data_47315e510492e3a44c0fac8aece8436f
#
_entry.id   47315e510492e3a44c0fac8aece8436f
#
_cell.length_a   1.000
_cell.length_b   1.000
_cell.length_c   1.000
_cell.angle_alpha   90.00
_cell.angle_beta   90.00
_cell.angle_gamma   90.00
#
_symmetry.space_group_name_H-M   'P 1'
#
loop_
_entity.id
_entity.type
_entity.pdbx_description
1 polymer ?
#
loop_
_entity_poly.entity_id
_entity_poly.type
_entity_poly.pdbx_seq_one_letter_code
_entity_poly.pdbx_strand_id
1 'polypeptide(L)'
;MKWSRLIKAGLVIIVGICLVFVVALLSANTIIEKKIRSQFSELSPALQIKFSRVRSHIFSSSVSFDTLQISFIPYADHKEEQHVFRFKNVSLQGVRFLSFLLHKKLVAKVLVLGGGDIRLSPSLLEKRDSAQMQMIRDLRWPFRSLSIDRIQLRQSNVFLQSAQMDKLLARGTASLRGIAIDKPGNKPVFSGFDIDISDVDYLFADFTVRIQRLQLSTTSKSLAIKSLQLSKNSNHSQVKFGSVNISGMEVSKLVDDQVLICKKFEVENGNIDMTDDDVRVHPGLRRIQADVCELRNSFVNYQGNGNSVSLNANIELGKLHLEETLDKKNFHFASVKATISDIHYSGNDYQTARIKKIELDSKKQYMRAVDLNITPKIGKYELGRRLGHQVDWIAANISAVEVSKPDIEGLLHNKLLAEQVLIGQSRVYVFRDRRLARPQKFIPLPVESLKEVPFDIRVQHFMLASSTIEYEEFPKSGYGQTGVLIVKNAKVTVSPLINHPSASDPGYLTMTTTGSIMGSGTAHGTVMMPLIKNKPYQIKGAIERLELTKLNSSSENLGKIRIKSGFLDFLSFDFTMTEQRSTGKIIGAYHHLIIQQMKKHTDKRNVADFASFMLRHLIIPLNKDASIPERKRTGNVDYVRDPTRFVSYYFLQSLLMGVKKSFTLGFLLPK
;
A
#
# COMPACT_ATOMS: atom_id res chain seq x y z
N MET A 1 -17.32 -14.26 3.77
CA MET A 1 -17.67 -15.12 4.93
C MET A 1 -19.03 -14.69 5.48
N LYS A 2 -19.93 -15.61 5.77
CA LYS A 2 -21.33 -15.30 6.10
C LYS A 2 -21.53 -15.05 7.60
N TRP A 3 -20.78 -14.13 8.21
CA TRP A 3 -20.90 -13.75 9.63
C TRP A 3 -22.32 -13.31 10.01
N SER A 4 -23.00 -12.59 9.11
CA SER A 4 -24.39 -12.20 9.29
C SER A 4 -25.33 -13.43 9.42
N ARG A 5 -25.01 -14.54 8.75
CA ARG A 5 -25.77 -15.78 8.83
C ARG A 5 -25.52 -16.53 10.13
N LEU A 6 -24.28 -16.51 10.65
CA LEU A 6 -23.96 -17.07 11.96
C LEU A 6 -24.71 -16.32 13.08
N ILE A 7 -24.72 -15.00 13.03
CA ILE A 7 -25.47 -14.17 13.99
C ILE A 7 -26.97 -14.42 13.84
N LYS A 8 -27.52 -14.48 12.62
CA LYS A 8 -28.93 -14.77 12.38
C LYS A 8 -29.31 -16.19 12.80
N ALA A 9 -28.53 -17.20 12.45
CA ALA A 9 -28.76 -18.57 12.83
C ALA A 9 -28.66 -18.74 14.37
N GLY A 10 -27.66 -18.17 15.01
CA GLY A 10 -27.51 -18.15 16.45
C GLY A 10 -28.69 -17.47 17.17
N LEU A 11 -29.15 -16.30 16.67
CA LEU A 11 -30.31 -15.58 17.17
C LEU A 11 -31.61 -16.40 17.02
N VAL A 12 -31.84 -16.97 15.86
CA VAL A 12 -33.02 -17.81 15.59
C VAL A 12 -33.02 -19.06 16.46
N ILE A 13 -31.88 -19.69 16.66
CA ILE A 13 -31.71 -20.84 17.54
C ILE A 13 -31.95 -20.46 19.00
N ILE A 14 -31.37 -19.35 19.50
CA ILE A 14 -31.58 -18.87 20.85
C ILE A 14 -33.05 -18.57 21.10
N VAL A 15 -33.72 -17.91 20.16
CA VAL A 15 -35.17 -17.64 20.26
C VAL A 15 -35.99 -18.90 20.19
N GLY A 16 -35.64 -19.87 19.32
CA GLY A 16 -36.28 -21.18 19.29
C GLY A 16 -36.13 -21.97 20.60
N ILE A 17 -34.91 -21.97 21.16
CA ILE A 17 -34.63 -22.58 22.50
C ILE A 17 -35.45 -21.91 23.60
N CYS A 18 -35.48 -20.57 23.60
CA CYS A 18 -36.26 -19.80 24.55
C CYS A 18 -37.75 -20.08 24.45
N LEU A 19 -38.25 -20.27 23.27
CA LEU A 19 -39.65 -20.60 23.00
C LEU A 19 -40.04 -21.96 23.49
N VAL A 20 -39.24 -22.98 23.21
CA VAL A 20 -39.44 -24.35 23.72
C VAL A 20 -39.40 -24.36 25.23
N PHE A 21 -38.50 -23.58 25.84
CA PHE A 21 -38.34 -23.45 27.27
C PHE A 21 -39.55 -22.84 27.96
N VAL A 22 -40.11 -21.82 27.37
CA VAL A 22 -41.32 -21.18 27.88
C VAL A 22 -42.53 -22.13 27.87
N VAL A 23 -42.61 -22.95 26.85
CA VAL A 23 -43.64 -24.02 26.81
C VAL A 23 -43.51 -24.99 27.95
N ALA A 24 -42.26 -25.37 28.33
CA ALA A 24 -41.97 -26.24 29.45
C ALA A 24 -42.41 -25.66 30.80
N LEU A 25 -42.26 -24.34 30.94
CA LEU A 25 -42.54 -23.63 32.20
C LEU A 25 -44.00 -23.55 32.58
N LEU A 26 -44.86 -23.45 31.61
CA LEU A 26 -46.28 -23.12 31.85
C LEU A 26 -47.13 -24.34 32.21
N SER A 27 -46.57 -25.50 32.10
CA SER A 27 -47.22 -26.74 32.46
C SER A 27 -46.88 -27.27 33.87
N ALA A 28 -46.15 -26.49 34.72
CA ALA A 28 -45.55 -26.95 35.96
C ALA A 28 -46.41 -26.80 37.21
N ASN A 29 -47.42 -27.61 37.38
CA ASN A 29 -47.98 -27.97 38.68
C ASN A 29 -48.15 -29.48 38.75
N THR A 30 -47.83 -30.09 39.88
CA THR A 30 -47.66 -31.45 40.35
C THR A 30 -48.31 -32.63 39.56
N ILE A 31 -49.29 -32.41 38.74
CA ILE A 31 -49.86 -33.38 37.77
C ILE A 31 -49.09 -33.39 36.43
N ILE A 32 -48.18 -32.58 36.30
CA ILE A 32 -47.69 -31.95 35.09
C ILE A 32 -46.40 -32.57 34.52
N GLU A 33 -45.55 -33.18 35.33
CA GLU A 33 -44.32 -33.79 34.79
C GLU A 33 -44.60 -34.86 33.74
N LYS A 34 -45.66 -35.64 33.96
CA LYS A 34 -46.14 -36.65 32.97
C LYS A 34 -46.74 -36.01 31.72
N LYS A 35 -47.52 -34.94 31.88
CA LYS A 35 -48.19 -34.23 30.80
C LYS A 35 -47.23 -33.33 29.98
N ILE A 36 -46.19 -32.81 30.64
CA ILE A 36 -45.09 -32.08 29.97
C ILE A 36 -44.30 -33.01 29.06
N ARG A 37 -43.92 -34.19 29.53
CA ARG A 37 -43.17 -35.14 28.71
C ARG A 37 -43.92 -35.54 27.47
N SER A 38 -45.23 -35.74 27.53
CA SER A 38 -46.07 -36.09 26.37
C SER A 38 -46.28 -34.90 25.43
N GLN A 39 -46.44 -33.66 25.93
CA GLN A 39 -46.61 -32.47 25.07
C GLN A 39 -45.31 -32.07 24.36
N PHE A 40 -44.14 -32.33 24.95
CA PHE A 40 -42.87 -32.08 24.30
C PHE A 40 -42.55 -33.06 23.17
N SER A 41 -42.94 -34.31 23.29
CA SER A 41 -42.83 -35.29 22.20
C SER A 41 -43.76 -34.98 21.03
N GLU A 42 -44.81 -34.18 21.25
CA GLU A 42 -45.76 -33.72 20.23
C GLU A 42 -45.36 -32.41 19.57
N LEU A 43 -44.34 -31.68 20.07
CA LEU A 43 -43.90 -30.39 19.52
C LEU A 43 -43.26 -30.55 18.14
N SER A 44 -42.36 -31.51 17.98
CA SER A 44 -41.70 -31.86 16.73
C SER A 44 -40.89 -33.15 16.92
N PRO A 45 -40.91 -34.10 15.96
CA PRO A 45 -40.05 -35.28 16.00
C PRO A 45 -38.57 -35.01 16.06
N ALA A 46 -38.17 -33.85 15.49
CA ALA A 46 -36.77 -33.40 15.40
C ALA A 46 -36.24 -32.78 16.70
N LEU A 47 -37.10 -32.54 17.71
CA LEU A 47 -36.74 -31.82 18.97
C LEU A 47 -36.88 -32.69 20.17
N GLN A 48 -35.77 -32.92 20.88
CA GLN A 48 -35.75 -33.67 22.14
C GLN A 48 -35.39 -32.72 23.29
N ILE A 49 -36.23 -32.69 24.35
CA ILE A 49 -36.03 -31.83 25.48
C ILE A 49 -35.94 -32.70 26.74
N LYS A 50 -34.86 -32.51 27.51
CA LYS A 50 -34.64 -33.14 28.82
C LYS A 50 -34.41 -32.03 29.84
N PHE A 51 -35.08 -32.13 31.01
CA PHE A 51 -34.93 -31.19 32.11
C PHE A 51 -34.92 -31.91 33.46
N SER A 52 -34.26 -31.30 34.43
CA SER A 52 -34.30 -31.76 35.83
C SER A 52 -35.29 -30.91 36.62
N ARG A 53 -35.37 -31.17 37.95
CA ARG A 53 -36.27 -30.53 38.93
C ARG A 53 -36.75 -29.14 38.55
N VAL A 54 -38.06 -28.96 38.49
CA VAL A 54 -38.73 -27.69 38.28
C VAL A 54 -39.13 -27.11 39.60
N ARG A 55 -38.80 -25.85 39.86
CA ARG A 55 -39.20 -25.09 41.07
C ARG A 55 -40.01 -23.88 40.61
N SER A 56 -41.26 -23.79 40.99
CA SER A 56 -42.12 -22.65 40.74
C SER A 56 -42.38 -21.87 42.02
N HIS A 57 -42.19 -20.57 41.96
CA HIS A 57 -42.48 -19.64 43.05
C HIS A 57 -43.53 -18.64 42.62
N ILE A 58 -44.77 -18.91 42.88
CA ILE A 58 -45.92 -18.10 42.43
C ILE A 58 -45.82 -16.67 42.98
N PHE A 59 -45.44 -16.50 44.23
CA PHE A 59 -45.29 -15.19 44.87
C PHE A 59 -44.16 -14.32 44.26
N SER A 60 -43.09 -14.95 43.86
CA SER A 60 -41.98 -14.22 43.15
C SER A 60 -42.14 -14.20 41.65
N SER A 61 -43.28 -14.69 41.14
CA SER A 61 -43.54 -14.77 39.67
C SER A 61 -42.37 -15.40 38.89
N SER A 62 -41.74 -16.42 39.44
CA SER A 62 -40.55 -17.04 38.84
C SER A 62 -40.64 -18.55 38.76
N VAL A 63 -39.96 -19.11 37.76
CA VAL A 63 -39.80 -20.53 37.55
C VAL A 63 -38.36 -20.85 37.22
N SER A 64 -37.79 -21.91 37.84
CA SER A 64 -36.39 -22.29 37.60
C SER A 64 -36.24 -23.79 37.39
N PHE A 65 -35.17 -24.14 36.66
CA PHE A 65 -34.70 -25.50 36.42
C PHE A 65 -33.22 -25.60 36.78
N ASP A 66 -32.82 -26.70 37.37
CA ASP A 66 -31.42 -26.93 37.68
C ASP A 66 -30.63 -27.25 36.39
N THR A 67 -31.21 -28.03 35.47
CA THR A 67 -30.62 -28.31 34.15
C THR A 67 -31.69 -28.37 33.09
N LEU A 68 -31.32 -27.95 31.88
CA LEU A 68 -32.10 -28.03 30.66
C LEU A 68 -31.20 -28.50 29.54
N GLN A 69 -31.60 -29.57 28.82
CA GLN A 69 -30.94 -30.01 27.62
C GLN A 69 -31.94 -30.00 26.47
N ILE A 70 -31.58 -29.39 25.40
CA ILE A 70 -32.34 -29.36 24.16
C ILE A 70 -31.44 -29.97 23.07
N SER A 71 -31.93 -31.04 22.44
CA SER A 71 -31.25 -31.68 21.32
C SER A 71 -32.08 -31.52 20.07
N PHE A 72 -31.44 -31.12 18.99
CA PHE A 72 -32.08 -30.85 17.72
C PHE A 72 -31.39 -31.64 16.61
N ILE A 73 -32.18 -32.39 15.82
CA ILE A 73 -31.73 -33.22 14.71
C ILE A 73 -32.33 -32.56 13.43
N PRO A 74 -31.52 -31.91 12.59
CA PRO A 74 -32.04 -31.13 11.45
C PRO A 74 -32.66 -31.97 10.34
N TYR A 75 -32.26 -33.24 10.20
CA TYR A 75 -32.78 -34.16 9.17
C TYR A 75 -32.84 -35.60 9.70
N ALA A 76 -33.91 -36.33 9.31
CA ALA A 76 -34.14 -37.72 9.75
C ALA A 76 -33.03 -38.70 9.30
N ASP A 77 -32.36 -38.41 8.19
CA ASP A 77 -31.36 -39.28 7.56
C ASP A 77 -29.92 -39.06 8.11
N HIS A 78 -29.69 -37.99 8.87
CA HIS A 78 -28.37 -37.65 9.40
C HIS A 78 -28.39 -37.61 10.94
N LYS A 79 -28.52 -38.76 11.60
CA LYS A 79 -28.47 -38.87 13.08
C LYS A 79 -27.16 -38.36 13.71
N GLU A 80 -26.09 -38.27 12.96
CA GLU A 80 -24.77 -37.76 13.42
C GLU A 80 -24.71 -36.22 13.48
N GLU A 81 -25.66 -35.48 12.91
CA GLU A 81 -25.69 -34.02 12.89
C GLU A 81 -26.58 -33.44 14.02
N GLN A 82 -26.41 -33.90 15.23
CA GLN A 82 -27.19 -33.43 16.38
C GLN A 82 -26.63 -32.14 16.96
N HIS A 83 -27.46 -31.07 17.04
CA HIS A 83 -27.14 -29.89 17.84
C HIS A 83 -27.59 -30.09 19.28
N VAL A 84 -26.72 -29.85 20.26
CA VAL A 84 -27.01 -30.05 21.67
C VAL A 84 -26.75 -28.76 22.43
N PHE A 85 -27.78 -28.30 23.13
CA PHE A 85 -27.76 -27.13 24.00
C PHE A 85 -28.02 -27.59 25.42
N ARG A 86 -27.04 -27.46 26.32
CA ARG A 86 -27.15 -27.76 27.72
C ARG A 86 -26.99 -26.49 28.53
N PHE A 87 -27.90 -26.26 29.48
CA PHE A 87 -27.84 -25.12 30.37
C PHE A 87 -27.98 -25.59 31.82
N LYS A 88 -27.24 -24.94 32.73
CA LYS A 88 -27.37 -25.06 34.18
C LYS A 88 -27.99 -23.76 34.68
N ASN A 89 -28.77 -23.86 35.79
CA ASN A 89 -29.37 -22.65 36.42
C ASN A 89 -30.22 -21.81 35.45
N VAL A 90 -31.24 -22.39 34.91
CA VAL A 90 -32.19 -21.73 34.03
C VAL A 90 -33.33 -21.12 34.85
N SER A 91 -33.68 -19.84 34.64
CA SER A 91 -34.76 -19.16 35.32
C SER A 91 -35.54 -18.22 34.42
N LEU A 92 -36.86 -18.21 34.59
CA LEU A 92 -37.77 -17.23 34.02
C LEU A 92 -38.38 -16.40 35.14
N GLN A 93 -38.26 -15.09 35.07
CA GLN A 93 -38.67 -14.13 36.09
C GLN A 93 -39.71 -13.15 35.56
N GLY A 94 -40.60 -12.71 36.45
CA GLY A 94 -41.66 -11.75 36.13
C GLY A 94 -42.73 -12.33 35.20
N VAL A 95 -43.10 -13.59 35.36
CA VAL A 95 -44.12 -14.26 34.55
C VAL A 95 -45.51 -13.78 34.93
N ARG A 96 -46.28 -13.29 33.96
CA ARG A 96 -47.69 -12.93 34.14
C ARG A 96 -48.58 -14.17 33.98
N PHE A 97 -48.71 -14.98 35.04
CA PHE A 97 -49.45 -16.25 35.00
C PHE A 97 -50.93 -16.11 34.60
N LEU A 98 -51.62 -15.07 35.05
CA LEU A 98 -53.03 -14.80 34.65
C LEU A 98 -53.18 -14.55 33.17
N SER A 99 -52.26 -13.80 32.58
CA SER A 99 -52.25 -13.51 31.12
C SER A 99 -52.11 -14.77 30.27
N PHE A 100 -51.31 -15.71 30.79
CA PHE A 100 -51.13 -17.01 30.16
C PHE A 100 -52.35 -17.92 30.30
N LEU A 101 -52.87 -18.04 31.52
CA LEU A 101 -54.00 -18.93 31.82
C LEU A 101 -55.27 -18.51 31.09
N LEU A 102 -55.60 -17.21 31.08
CA LEU A 102 -56.82 -16.69 30.50
C LEU A 102 -56.73 -16.45 29.00
N HIS A 103 -55.59 -16.00 28.48
CA HIS A 103 -55.49 -15.51 27.10
C HIS A 103 -54.46 -16.26 26.27
N LYS A 104 -53.76 -17.28 26.82
CA LYS A 104 -52.62 -17.96 26.23
C LYS A 104 -51.52 -17.00 25.76
N LYS A 105 -51.36 -15.82 26.44
CA LYS A 105 -50.32 -14.85 26.16
C LYS A 105 -49.19 -14.97 27.21
N LEU A 106 -47.99 -15.31 26.69
CA LEU A 106 -46.83 -15.45 27.57
C LEU A 106 -46.11 -14.13 27.66
N VAL A 107 -46.09 -13.55 28.83
CA VAL A 107 -45.36 -12.32 29.14
C VAL A 107 -44.44 -12.59 30.31
N ALA A 108 -43.14 -12.28 30.13
CA ALA A 108 -42.14 -12.41 31.19
C ALA A 108 -41.11 -11.26 31.09
N LYS A 109 -40.48 -10.92 32.24
CA LYS A 109 -39.44 -9.88 32.26
C LYS A 109 -38.08 -10.43 31.82
N VAL A 110 -37.57 -11.47 32.43
CA VAL A 110 -36.22 -11.97 32.15
C VAL A 110 -36.19 -13.49 32.09
N LEU A 111 -35.58 -14.00 31.02
CA LEU A 111 -35.15 -15.39 30.90
C LEU A 111 -33.63 -15.45 31.05
N VAL A 112 -33.13 -16.19 32.06
CA VAL A 112 -31.71 -16.43 32.26
C VAL A 112 -31.39 -17.87 31.90
N LEU A 113 -30.41 -18.05 31.03
CA LEU A 113 -29.81 -19.32 30.65
C LEU A 113 -28.36 -19.33 31.12
N GLY A 114 -28.06 -19.98 32.26
CA GLY A 114 -26.73 -19.96 32.86
C GLY A 114 -25.95 -21.26 32.61
N GLY A 115 -24.62 -21.14 32.57
CA GLY A 115 -23.70 -22.28 32.44
C GLY A 115 -23.96 -23.14 31.21
N GLY A 116 -24.07 -22.49 30.05
CA GLY A 116 -24.43 -23.13 28.77
C GLY A 116 -23.25 -23.87 28.12
N ASP A 117 -23.49 -25.11 27.67
CA ASP A 117 -22.63 -25.82 26.74
C ASP A 117 -23.41 -26.00 25.43
N ILE A 118 -23.02 -25.25 24.43
CA ILE A 118 -23.67 -25.18 23.10
C ILE A 118 -22.80 -25.93 22.12
N ARG A 119 -23.26 -27.08 21.63
CA ARG A 119 -22.56 -27.87 20.62
C ARG A 119 -23.26 -27.74 19.27
N LEU A 120 -22.49 -27.24 18.28
CA LEU A 120 -22.96 -26.98 16.95
C LEU A 120 -22.30 -27.95 15.96
N SER A 121 -23.05 -28.54 15.05
CA SER A 121 -22.50 -29.28 13.93
C SER A 121 -21.97 -28.32 12.84
N PRO A 122 -20.91 -28.68 12.10
CA PRO A 122 -20.41 -27.91 10.96
C PRO A 122 -21.46 -27.58 9.91
N SER A 123 -22.42 -28.48 9.69
CA SER A 123 -23.52 -28.30 8.73
C SER A 123 -24.40 -27.08 8.98
N LEU A 124 -24.49 -26.61 10.26
CA LEU A 124 -25.18 -25.36 10.59
C LEU A 124 -24.51 -24.14 9.98
N LEU A 125 -23.20 -24.19 9.79
CA LEU A 125 -22.40 -23.11 9.23
C LEU A 125 -22.47 -23.05 7.69
N GLU A 126 -22.88 -24.15 7.07
CA GLU A 126 -22.81 -24.35 5.61
C GLU A 126 -24.18 -24.27 4.90
N LYS A 127 -25.30 -24.62 5.57
CA LYS A 127 -26.64 -24.76 4.95
C LYS A 127 -27.51 -23.49 5.00
N ARG A 128 -28.43 -23.39 4.03
CA ARG A 128 -29.27 -22.22 3.75
C ARG A 128 -30.39 -21.96 4.77
N ASP A 129 -30.73 -20.67 4.99
CA ASP A 129 -31.76 -20.15 5.89
C ASP A 129 -33.16 -20.78 5.78
N SER A 130 -33.50 -21.45 4.65
CA SER A 130 -34.82 -21.96 4.37
C SER A 130 -35.26 -23.12 5.28
N ALA A 131 -34.38 -24.04 5.57
CA ALA A 131 -34.71 -25.22 6.39
C ALA A 131 -34.91 -24.90 7.88
N GLN A 132 -34.13 -23.98 8.41
CA GLN A 132 -34.23 -23.52 9.81
C GLN A 132 -35.51 -22.71 10.06
N MET A 133 -35.94 -21.92 9.07
CA MET A 133 -37.18 -21.15 9.15
C MET A 133 -38.41 -22.01 9.00
N GLN A 134 -38.36 -23.08 8.19
CA GLN A 134 -39.47 -24.02 8.04
C GLN A 134 -39.75 -24.77 9.33
N MET A 135 -38.70 -25.18 10.04
CA MET A 135 -38.80 -25.83 11.35
C MET A 135 -39.48 -24.99 12.42
N ILE A 136 -39.19 -23.68 12.50
CA ILE A 136 -39.88 -22.80 13.46
C ILE A 136 -41.35 -22.61 13.13
N ARG A 137 -41.74 -22.67 11.86
CA ARG A 137 -43.13 -22.64 11.41
C ARG A 137 -43.89 -23.90 11.78
N ASP A 138 -43.23 -25.06 11.77
CA ASP A 138 -43.82 -26.36 12.02
C ASP A 138 -43.96 -26.70 13.51
N LEU A 139 -43.40 -25.84 14.41
CA LEU A 139 -43.59 -26.02 15.86
C LEU A 139 -45.03 -25.72 16.26
N ARG A 140 -45.65 -26.67 16.99
CA ARG A 140 -46.94 -26.44 17.60
C ARG A 140 -46.83 -25.57 18.87
N TRP A 141 -47.22 -24.32 18.73
CA TRP A 141 -47.07 -23.30 19.78
C TRP A 141 -48.22 -23.39 20.81
N PRO A 142 -47.95 -23.52 22.14
CA PRO A 142 -48.98 -23.58 23.16
C PRO A 142 -49.50 -22.17 23.56
N PHE A 143 -49.02 -21.11 22.97
CA PHE A 143 -49.42 -19.75 23.26
C PHE A 143 -49.85 -19.02 21.96
N ARG A 144 -50.66 -17.98 22.14
CA ARG A 144 -51.10 -17.13 21.01
C ARG A 144 -50.08 -16.03 20.70
N SER A 145 -49.38 -15.54 21.73
CA SER A 145 -48.30 -14.55 21.59
C SER A 145 -47.28 -14.72 22.73
N LEU A 146 -46.04 -14.25 22.43
CA LEU A 146 -44.91 -14.27 23.37
C LEU A 146 -44.35 -12.86 23.47
N SER A 147 -44.03 -12.41 24.68
CA SER A 147 -43.26 -11.20 24.94
C SER A 147 -42.31 -11.42 26.13
N ILE A 148 -41.02 -11.27 25.89
CA ILE A 148 -39.98 -11.34 26.92
C ILE A 148 -39.13 -10.09 26.83
N ASP A 149 -39.04 -9.30 27.91
CA ASP A 149 -38.28 -8.04 27.88
C ASP A 149 -36.80 -8.28 27.70
N ARG A 150 -36.24 -9.38 28.29
CA ARG A 150 -34.82 -9.71 28.15
C ARG A 150 -34.55 -11.21 28.26
N ILE A 151 -33.69 -11.71 27.36
CA ILE A 151 -33.09 -13.04 27.46
C ILE A 151 -31.60 -12.85 27.72
N GLN A 152 -31.06 -13.57 28.73
CA GLN A 152 -29.64 -13.53 29.10
C GLN A 152 -29.03 -14.91 29.00
N LEU A 153 -28.04 -15.07 28.16
CA LEU A 153 -27.15 -16.22 28.10
C LEU A 153 -25.89 -15.88 28.92
N ARG A 154 -25.62 -16.63 29.99
CA ARG A 154 -24.51 -16.34 30.90
C ARG A 154 -23.50 -17.47 30.90
N GLN A 155 -22.19 -17.13 30.87
CA GLN A 155 -21.08 -18.08 31.02
C GLN A 155 -21.26 -19.36 30.17
N SER A 156 -21.44 -19.16 28.86
CA SER A 156 -21.68 -20.26 27.95
C SER A 156 -20.43 -20.55 27.11
N ASN A 157 -20.19 -21.85 26.88
CA ASN A 157 -19.17 -22.34 25.97
C ASN A 157 -19.84 -22.76 24.66
N VAL A 158 -19.21 -22.43 23.54
CA VAL A 158 -19.64 -22.85 22.21
C VAL A 158 -18.61 -23.81 21.66
N PHE A 159 -19.04 -25.02 21.29
CA PHE A 159 -18.20 -26.05 20.70
C PHE A 159 -18.61 -26.33 19.26
N LEU A 160 -17.65 -26.60 18.40
CA LEU A 160 -17.89 -27.24 17.11
C LEU A 160 -17.80 -28.76 17.33
N GLN A 161 -18.89 -29.45 17.05
CA GLN A 161 -18.95 -30.89 17.21
C GLN A 161 -18.36 -31.57 15.97
N SER A 162 -17.41 -32.46 16.13
CA SER A 162 -16.80 -33.27 15.09
C SER A 162 -16.91 -34.74 15.48
N ALA A 163 -16.82 -35.65 14.51
CA ALA A 163 -16.87 -37.09 14.74
C ALA A 163 -15.76 -37.62 15.68
N GLN A 164 -14.66 -36.88 15.81
CA GLN A 164 -13.49 -37.28 16.60
C GLN A 164 -13.31 -36.49 17.91
N MET A 165 -13.67 -35.21 17.95
CA MET A 165 -13.48 -34.32 19.11
C MET A 165 -14.31 -33.04 19.01
N ASP A 166 -14.89 -32.60 20.15
CA ASP A 166 -15.53 -31.30 20.25
C ASP A 166 -14.45 -30.21 20.39
N LYS A 167 -14.38 -29.28 19.45
CA LYS A 167 -13.45 -28.12 19.50
C LYS A 167 -14.17 -26.92 20.14
N LEU A 168 -13.60 -26.35 21.22
CA LEU A 168 -14.08 -25.08 21.77
C LEU A 168 -13.87 -23.95 20.76
N LEU A 169 -14.95 -23.28 20.37
CA LEU A 169 -14.91 -22.16 19.45
C LEU A 169 -14.87 -20.81 20.16
N ALA A 170 -15.65 -20.66 21.25
CA ALA A 170 -15.76 -19.41 21.98
C ALA A 170 -16.39 -19.61 23.35
N ARG A 171 -16.19 -18.62 24.23
CA ARG A 171 -16.87 -18.48 25.52
C ARG A 171 -17.53 -17.12 25.61
N GLY A 172 -18.67 -17.00 26.31
CA GLY A 172 -19.21 -15.68 26.52
C GLY A 172 -20.60 -15.58 27.05
N THR A 173 -21.13 -14.37 26.90
CA THR A 173 -22.47 -13.97 27.31
C THR A 173 -23.18 -13.32 26.15
N ALA A 174 -24.49 -13.46 26.11
CA ALA A 174 -25.34 -12.73 25.16
C ALA A 174 -26.62 -12.24 25.86
N SER A 175 -27.15 -11.12 25.42
CA SER A 175 -28.41 -10.55 25.87
C SER A 175 -29.24 -10.11 24.68
N LEU A 176 -30.50 -10.58 24.62
CA LEU A 176 -31.49 -10.10 23.68
C LEU A 176 -32.55 -9.30 24.43
N ARG A 177 -33.10 -8.24 23.79
CA ARG A 177 -34.10 -7.35 24.39
C ARG A 177 -35.32 -7.24 23.52
N GLY A 178 -36.48 -7.07 24.19
CA GLY A 178 -37.76 -6.81 23.55
C GLY A 178 -38.16 -7.90 22.57
N ILE A 179 -38.06 -9.16 22.96
CA ILE A 179 -38.42 -10.29 22.10
C ILE A 179 -39.93 -10.42 22.07
N ALA A 180 -40.50 -10.36 20.89
CA ALA A 180 -41.94 -10.53 20.67
C ALA A 180 -42.24 -11.49 19.52
N ILE A 181 -43.29 -12.28 19.69
CA ILE A 181 -43.93 -13.07 18.64
C ILE A 181 -45.43 -12.85 18.78
N ASP A 182 -46.01 -12.18 17.82
CA ASP A 182 -47.41 -11.77 17.87
C ASP A 182 -48.40 -12.93 17.56
N LYS A 183 -47.99 -13.85 16.67
CA LYS A 183 -48.74 -15.04 16.28
C LYS A 183 -47.79 -16.22 16.11
N PRO A 184 -48.27 -17.47 16.41
CA PRO A 184 -47.50 -18.68 16.14
C PRO A 184 -47.09 -18.74 14.65
N GLY A 185 -45.85 -19.11 14.40
CA GLY A 185 -45.25 -19.18 13.06
C GLY A 185 -44.71 -17.86 12.50
N ASN A 186 -44.94 -16.71 13.15
CA ASN A 186 -44.33 -15.46 12.78
C ASN A 186 -42.84 -15.43 13.18
N LYS A 187 -42.04 -14.66 12.44
CA LYS A 187 -40.64 -14.39 12.81
C LYS A 187 -40.60 -13.63 14.14
N PRO A 188 -39.69 -14.03 15.07
CA PRO A 188 -39.49 -13.26 16.29
C PRO A 188 -38.91 -11.87 15.94
N VAL A 189 -39.48 -10.86 16.58
CA VAL A 189 -38.96 -9.49 16.54
C VAL A 189 -38.22 -9.23 17.84
N PHE A 190 -37.11 -8.51 17.76
CA PHE A 190 -36.35 -8.08 18.93
C PHE A 190 -35.88 -6.63 18.77
N SER A 191 -35.81 -5.89 19.87
CA SER A 191 -35.43 -4.47 19.87
C SER A 191 -33.91 -4.25 19.89
N GLY A 192 -33.14 -5.27 20.30
CA GLY A 192 -31.69 -5.19 20.32
C GLY A 192 -31.02 -6.39 20.96
N PHE A 193 -29.71 -6.47 20.78
CA PHE A 193 -28.89 -7.50 21.40
C PHE A 193 -27.50 -6.95 21.80
N ASP A 194 -26.91 -7.60 22.78
CA ASP A 194 -25.52 -7.40 23.19
C ASP A 194 -24.84 -8.77 23.26
N ILE A 195 -23.61 -8.85 22.76
CA ILE A 195 -22.78 -10.06 22.75
C ILE A 195 -21.42 -9.71 23.34
N ASP A 196 -20.92 -10.53 24.24
CA ASP A 196 -19.56 -10.45 24.75
C ASP A 196 -18.98 -11.88 24.78
N ILE A 197 -18.11 -12.15 23.85
CA ILE A 197 -17.47 -13.46 23.67
C ILE A 197 -15.96 -13.36 23.74
N SER A 198 -15.32 -14.39 24.27
CA SER A 198 -13.87 -14.51 24.38
C SER A 198 -13.35 -15.82 23.79
N ASP A 199 -12.05 -15.89 23.63
CA ASP A 199 -11.33 -17.10 23.26
C ASP A 199 -11.86 -17.74 21.95
N VAL A 200 -12.18 -16.90 20.96
CA VAL A 200 -12.61 -17.37 19.64
C VAL A 200 -11.44 -17.99 18.90
N ASP A 201 -11.55 -19.26 18.52
CA ASP A 201 -10.60 -19.97 17.67
C ASP A 201 -11.38 -20.74 16.59
N TYR A 202 -11.41 -20.20 15.39
CA TYR A 202 -12.22 -20.71 14.31
C TYR A 202 -11.41 -20.90 13.02
N LEU A 203 -11.49 -22.09 12.46
CA LEU A 203 -10.92 -22.42 11.15
C LEU A 203 -12.01 -22.31 10.09
N PHE A 204 -11.79 -21.47 9.08
CA PHE A 204 -12.70 -21.28 7.95
C PHE A 204 -11.92 -21.41 6.63
N ALA A 205 -12.23 -22.42 5.86
CA ALA A 205 -11.49 -22.76 4.65
C ALA A 205 -9.99 -22.81 4.93
N ASP A 206 -9.21 -21.92 4.32
CA ASP A 206 -7.75 -21.81 4.50
C ASP A 206 -7.34 -20.79 5.57
N PHE A 207 -8.30 -20.20 6.29
CA PHE A 207 -8.02 -19.15 7.28
C PHE A 207 -8.30 -19.61 8.71
N THR A 208 -7.36 -19.32 9.62
CA THR A 208 -7.57 -19.41 11.06
C THR A 208 -7.84 -18.02 11.62
N VAL A 209 -8.97 -17.87 12.31
CA VAL A 209 -9.39 -16.64 12.98
C VAL A 209 -9.28 -16.82 14.48
N ARG A 210 -8.50 -15.99 15.17
CA ARG A 210 -8.41 -15.95 16.63
C ARG A 210 -8.76 -14.56 17.15
N ILE A 211 -9.64 -14.52 18.15
CA ILE A 211 -10.06 -13.28 18.81
C ILE A 211 -10.02 -13.50 20.31
N GLN A 212 -9.30 -12.65 21.04
CA GLN A 212 -9.27 -12.72 22.50
C GLN A 212 -10.61 -12.33 23.10
N ARG A 213 -11.21 -11.23 22.64
CA ARG A 213 -12.53 -10.76 23.07
C ARG A 213 -13.23 -9.97 21.97
N LEU A 214 -14.52 -10.21 21.81
CA LEU A 214 -15.40 -9.48 20.91
C LEU A 214 -16.64 -9.02 21.69
N GLN A 215 -16.90 -7.72 21.64
CA GLN A 215 -18.09 -7.09 22.23
C GLN A 215 -18.87 -6.40 21.13
N LEU A 216 -20.14 -6.77 20.98
CA LEU A 216 -21.06 -6.17 20.00
C LEU A 216 -22.32 -5.73 20.74
N SER A 217 -22.71 -4.47 20.58
CA SER A 217 -23.92 -3.90 21.17
C SER A 217 -24.73 -3.10 20.18
N THR A 218 -25.99 -3.49 20.02
CA THR A 218 -26.95 -2.71 19.22
C THR A 218 -27.38 -1.43 19.91
N THR A 219 -27.34 -1.38 21.24
CA THR A 219 -27.73 -0.20 22.03
C THR A 219 -26.70 0.90 21.93
N SER A 220 -25.43 0.58 22.14
CA SER A 220 -24.33 1.55 21.96
C SER A 220 -23.91 1.69 20.50
N LYS A 221 -24.52 0.90 19.60
CA LYS A 221 -24.16 0.86 18.17
C LYS A 221 -22.67 0.67 17.95
N SER A 222 -22.06 -0.25 18.68
CA SER A 222 -20.61 -0.44 18.71
C SER A 222 -20.19 -1.90 18.57
N LEU A 223 -19.02 -2.10 17.95
CA LEU A 223 -18.28 -3.36 17.94
C LEU A 223 -16.86 -3.06 18.44
N ALA A 224 -16.41 -3.79 19.45
CA ALA A 224 -15.05 -3.76 19.93
C ALA A 224 -14.44 -5.17 19.86
N ILE A 225 -13.27 -5.29 19.26
CA ILE A 225 -12.51 -6.53 19.19
C ILE A 225 -11.14 -6.27 19.81
N LYS A 226 -10.75 -7.10 20.76
CA LYS A 226 -9.42 -7.12 21.35
C LYS A 226 -8.64 -8.31 20.79
N SER A 227 -7.43 -8.06 20.30
CA SER A 227 -6.52 -9.05 19.73
C SER A 227 -7.20 -9.92 18.67
N LEU A 228 -7.31 -9.36 17.45
CA LEU A 228 -7.73 -10.10 16.26
C LEU A 228 -6.50 -10.64 15.54
N GLN A 229 -6.46 -11.93 15.28
CA GLN A 229 -5.46 -12.57 14.44
C GLN A 229 -6.15 -13.35 13.32
N LEU A 230 -5.72 -13.08 12.09
CA LEU A 230 -6.09 -13.81 10.89
C LEU A 230 -4.82 -14.43 10.33
N SER A 231 -4.81 -15.74 10.14
CA SER A 231 -3.66 -16.45 9.55
C SER A 231 -4.15 -17.30 8.39
N LYS A 232 -3.48 -17.19 7.26
CA LYS A 232 -3.73 -18.07 6.12
C LYS A 232 -2.80 -19.27 6.24
N ASN A 233 -3.36 -20.48 6.12
CA ASN A 233 -2.61 -21.70 6.41
C ASN A 233 -1.71 -22.12 5.23
N SER A 234 -2.08 -21.75 4.00
CA SER A 234 -1.37 -22.16 2.78
C SER A 234 -0.07 -21.41 2.51
N ASN A 235 0.09 -20.15 2.99
CA ASN A 235 1.22 -19.29 2.60
C ASN A 235 1.85 -18.47 3.72
N HIS A 236 1.54 -18.77 4.99
CA HIS A 236 2.05 -18.11 6.20
C HIS A 236 1.70 -16.62 6.33
N SER A 237 0.82 -16.08 5.49
CA SER A 237 0.37 -14.69 5.63
C SER A 237 -0.44 -14.51 6.89
N GLN A 238 -0.19 -13.41 7.58
CA GLN A 238 -0.78 -13.15 8.88
C GLN A 238 -1.13 -11.68 9.05
N VAL A 239 -2.33 -11.43 9.58
CA VAL A 239 -2.78 -10.10 9.97
C VAL A 239 -3.15 -10.15 11.45
N LYS A 240 -2.52 -9.29 12.25
CA LYS A 240 -2.80 -9.12 13.68
C LYS A 240 -3.19 -7.68 13.95
N PHE A 241 -4.23 -7.48 14.75
CA PHE A 241 -4.60 -6.17 15.28
C PHE A 241 -4.72 -6.26 16.80
N GLY A 242 -4.17 -5.29 17.50
CA GLY A 242 -4.31 -5.17 18.96
C GLY A 242 -5.74 -4.84 19.35
N SER A 243 -6.35 -3.90 18.63
CA SER A 243 -7.77 -3.58 18.76
C SER A 243 -8.42 -3.19 17.44
N VAL A 244 -9.72 -3.49 17.33
CA VAL A 244 -10.61 -3.00 16.26
C VAL A 244 -11.85 -2.45 16.93
N ASN A 245 -12.13 -1.15 16.73
CA ASN A 245 -13.25 -0.45 17.34
C ASN A 245 -14.13 0.18 16.27
N ILE A 246 -15.42 -0.12 16.31
CA ILE A 246 -16.42 0.47 15.41
C ILE A 246 -17.49 1.13 16.25
N SER A 247 -17.81 2.38 15.96
CA SER A 247 -18.85 3.14 16.67
C SER A 247 -19.85 3.80 15.72
N GLY A 248 -21.06 3.99 16.21
CA GLY A 248 -22.17 4.54 15.42
C GLY A 248 -22.63 3.60 14.28
N MET A 249 -22.55 2.29 14.50
CA MET A 249 -22.80 1.25 13.50
C MET A 249 -24.30 1.03 13.26
N GLU A 250 -24.70 0.89 12.02
CA GLU A 250 -26.05 0.45 11.64
C GLU A 250 -26.12 -1.10 11.61
N VAL A 251 -26.44 -1.68 12.77
CA VAL A 251 -26.38 -3.15 12.95
C VAL A 251 -27.35 -3.89 12.04
N SER A 252 -28.54 -3.35 11.76
CA SER A 252 -29.51 -3.95 10.82
C SER A 252 -28.91 -4.09 9.41
N LYS A 253 -28.27 -3.04 8.91
CA LYS A 253 -27.57 -3.07 7.60
C LYS A 253 -26.46 -4.09 7.54
N LEU A 254 -25.69 -4.22 8.62
CA LEU A 254 -24.65 -5.23 8.72
C LEU A 254 -25.21 -6.65 8.66
N VAL A 255 -26.31 -6.89 9.40
CA VAL A 255 -26.92 -8.23 9.53
C VAL A 255 -27.74 -8.59 8.31
N ASP A 256 -28.54 -7.66 7.76
CA ASP A 256 -29.50 -7.94 6.68
C ASP A 256 -28.86 -7.83 5.28
N ASP A 257 -28.07 -6.78 5.04
CA ASP A 257 -27.58 -6.41 3.73
C ASP A 257 -26.08 -6.75 3.52
N GLN A 258 -25.35 -7.16 4.57
CA GLN A 258 -23.89 -7.32 4.57
C GLN A 258 -23.15 -6.00 4.27
N VAL A 259 -23.74 -4.89 4.74
CA VAL A 259 -23.22 -3.53 4.57
C VAL A 259 -22.83 -2.98 5.93
N LEU A 260 -21.57 -2.60 6.09
CA LEU A 260 -21.08 -1.91 7.28
C LEU A 260 -21.19 -0.40 7.06
N ILE A 261 -22.11 0.24 7.78
CA ILE A 261 -22.23 1.71 7.87
C ILE A 261 -21.90 2.11 9.30
N CYS A 262 -20.94 3.01 9.49
CA CYS A 262 -20.54 3.45 10.82
C CYS A 262 -20.01 4.90 10.82
N LYS A 263 -20.00 5.53 11.99
CA LYS A 263 -19.39 6.84 12.17
C LYS A 263 -17.86 6.74 12.22
N LYS A 264 -17.35 5.80 13.01
CA LYS A 264 -15.90 5.62 13.16
C LYS A 264 -15.55 4.14 13.10
N PHE A 265 -14.51 3.83 12.31
CA PHE A 265 -13.84 2.54 12.21
C PHE A 265 -12.36 2.73 12.54
N GLU A 266 -11.90 2.15 13.65
CA GLU A 266 -10.56 2.34 14.18
C GLU A 266 -9.86 1.00 14.37
N VAL A 267 -8.62 0.93 13.89
CA VAL A 267 -7.73 -0.23 14.01
C VAL A 267 -6.42 0.22 14.63
N GLU A 268 -5.95 -0.46 15.67
CA GLU A 268 -4.73 -0.10 16.37
C GLU A 268 -3.77 -1.28 16.52
N ASN A 269 -2.47 -0.94 16.55
CA ASN A 269 -1.39 -1.89 16.78
C ASN A 269 -1.44 -3.07 15.82
N GLY A 270 -1.54 -2.72 14.51
CA GLY A 270 -1.55 -3.69 13.42
C GLY A 270 -0.17 -4.29 13.18
N ASN A 271 -0.11 -5.59 12.90
CA ASN A 271 1.01 -6.25 12.26
C ASN A 271 0.47 -7.03 11.06
N ILE A 272 0.82 -6.59 9.85
CA ILE A 272 0.27 -7.08 8.59
C ILE A 272 1.42 -7.67 7.78
N ASP A 273 1.52 -9.00 7.76
CA ASP A 273 2.48 -9.74 6.94
C ASP A 273 1.73 -10.40 5.78
N MET A 274 2.05 -9.98 4.53
CA MET A 274 1.34 -10.41 3.32
C MET A 274 2.30 -10.88 2.24
N THR A 275 1.84 -11.83 1.42
CA THR A 275 2.53 -12.30 0.20
C THR A 275 1.64 -12.13 -1.03
N ASP A 276 2.18 -12.26 -2.24
CA ASP A 276 1.44 -12.09 -3.51
C ASP A 276 0.18 -12.93 -3.63
N ASP A 277 0.16 -14.12 -3.01
CA ASP A 277 -0.96 -15.05 -3.11
C ASP A 277 -2.20 -14.63 -2.28
N ASP A 278 -2.11 -13.50 -1.54
CA ASP A 278 -3.10 -13.12 -0.54
C ASP A 278 -4.15 -12.11 -0.98
N VAL A 279 -4.07 -11.61 -2.18
CA VAL A 279 -4.82 -10.41 -2.62
C VAL A 279 -6.35 -10.58 -2.63
N ARG A 280 -6.90 -11.75 -2.24
CA ARG A 280 -8.35 -12.01 -2.26
C ARG A 280 -8.92 -12.46 -0.91
N VAL A 281 -8.73 -11.66 0.14
CA VAL A 281 -9.57 -11.81 1.34
C VAL A 281 -10.90 -11.13 1.06
N HIS A 282 -11.94 -11.93 0.80
CA HIS A 282 -13.30 -11.41 0.74
C HIS A 282 -13.84 -11.30 2.18
N PRO A 283 -14.00 -10.11 2.75
CA PRO A 283 -14.49 -9.95 4.13
C PRO A 283 -15.94 -10.39 4.29
N GLY A 284 -16.60 -10.79 3.22
CA GLY A 284 -18.01 -11.15 3.22
C GLY A 284 -18.95 -9.96 3.39
N LEU A 285 -18.41 -8.74 3.37
CA LEU A 285 -19.14 -7.50 3.32
C LEU A 285 -19.20 -7.01 1.87
N ARG A 286 -20.38 -6.59 1.43
CA ARG A 286 -20.58 -6.03 0.08
C ARG A 286 -20.12 -4.58 0.01
N ARG A 287 -20.26 -3.86 1.14
CA ARG A 287 -19.95 -2.43 1.20
C ARG A 287 -19.50 -2.04 2.61
N ILE A 288 -18.54 -1.13 2.67
CA ILE A 288 -18.12 -0.46 3.91
C ILE A 288 -18.25 1.04 3.70
N GLN A 289 -18.94 1.72 4.61
CA GLN A 289 -19.05 3.18 4.65
C GLN A 289 -18.70 3.63 6.07
N ALA A 290 -17.73 4.54 6.19
CA ALA A 290 -17.34 5.10 7.47
C ALA A 290 -17.11 6.61 7.33
N ASP A 291 -17.62 7.41 8.26
CA ASP A 291 -17.34 8.85 8.26
C ASP A 291 -15.85 9.10 8.55
N VAL A 292 -15.27 8.31 9.44
CA VAL A 292 -13.83 8.32 9.76
C VAL A 292 -13.32 6.89 9.86
N CYS A 293 -12.25 6.60 9.13
CA CYS A 293 -11.52 5.33 9.24
C CYS A 293 -10.08 5.60 9.65
N GLU A 294 -9.62 5.00 10.75
CA GLU A 294 -8.29 5.21 11.31
C GLU A 294 -7.52 3.90 11.41
N LEU A 295 -6.27 3.92 10.93
CA LEU A 295 -5.27 2.90 11.17
C LEU A 295 -4.14 3.53 11.98
N ARG A 296 -3.88 3.02 13.19
CA ARG A 296 -2.88 3.58 14.12
C ARG A 296 -1.81 2.56 14.47
N ASN A 297 -0.56 3.03 14.57
CA ASN A 297 0.58 2.24 15.03
C ASN A 297 0.67 0.86 14.36
N SER A 298 0.55 0.83 13.02
CA SER A 298 0.50 -0.43 12.30
C SER A 298 1.77 -0.64 11.47
N PHE A 299 2.38 -1.80 11.65
CA PHE A 299 3.49 -2.29 10.84
C PHE A 299 2.94 -3.11 9.67
N VAL A 300 3.44 -2.85 8.49
CA VAL A 300 3.09 -3.57 7.26
C VAL A 300 4.37 -4.15 6.67
N ASN A 301 4.36 -5.42 6.37
CA ASN A 301 5.40 -6.13 5.66
C ASN A 301 4.77 -6.90 4.50
N TYR A 302 5.25 -6.60 3.29
CA TYR A 302 4.78 -7.24 2.06
C TYR A 302 5.96 -7.88 1.32
N GLN A 303 5.77 -9.08 0.83
CA GLN A 303 6.76 -9.82 0.03
C GLN A 303 6.08 -10.43 -1.19
N GLY A 304 6.53 -10.10 -2.40
CA GLY A 304 5.95 -10.64 -3.62
C GLY A 304 6.70 -10.24 -4.88
N ASN A 305 6.67 -11.08 -5.92
CA ASN A 305 7.28 -10.84 -7.23
C ASN A 305 8.76 -10.39 -7.16
N GLY A 306 9.53 -10.90 -6.18
CA GLY A 306 10.92 -10.48 -5.97
C GLY A 306 11.07 -9.11 -5.28
N ASN A 307 9.98 -8.49 -4.88
CA ASN A 307 9.95 -7.22 -4.16
C ASN A 307 9.63 -7.44 -2.68
N SER A 308 10.14 -6.58 -1.81
CA SER A 308 9.71 -6.49 -0.43
C SER A 308 9.53 -5.05 0.01
N VAL A 309 8.51 -4.80 0.81
CA VAL A 309 8.24 -3.49 1.42
C VAL A 309 7.92 -3.70 2.89
N SER A 310 8.59 -2.96 3.77
CA SER A 310 8.19 -2.85 5.17
C SER A 310 8.07 -1.39 5.58
N LEU A 311 7.07 -1.08 6.41
CA LEU A 311 6.78 0.30 6.83
C LEU A 311 5.93 0.33 8.10
N ASN A 312 5.96 1.46 8.81
CA ASN A 312 5.00 1.80 9.86
C ASN A 312 3.99 2.82 9.32
N ALA A 313 2.71 2.63 9.61
CA ALA A 313 1.63 3.47 9.09
C ALA A 313 0.68 3.98 10.18
N ASN A 314 0.33 5.27 10.06
CA ASN A 314 -0.79 5.92 10.70
C ASN A 314 -1.59 6.61 9.60
N ILE A 315 -2.84 6.19 9.41
CA ILE A 315 -3.69 6.66 8.30
C ILE A 315 -5.07 7.02 8.84
N GLU A 316 -5.57 8.18 8.47
CA GLU A 316 -6.94 8.64 8.69
C GLU A 316 -7.60 8.91 7.34
N LEU A 317 -8.73 8.27 7.08
CA LEU A 317 -9.55 8.48 5.90
C LEU A 317 -10.90 9.08 6.33
N GLY A 318 -11.29 10.17 5.69
CA GLY A 318 -12.62 10.78 5.88
C GLY A 318 -13.58 10.35 4.79
N LYS A 319 -14.80 9.97 5.19
CA LYS A 319 -15.88 9.50 4.31
C LYS A 319 -15.44 8.36 3.40
N LEU A 320 -14.90 7.31 4.02
CA LEU A 320 -14.53 6.10 3.30
C LEU A 320 -15.76 5.42 2.70
N HIS A 321 -15.67 5.08 1.43
CA HIS A 321 -16.62 4.23 0.70
C HIS A 321 -15.85 3.13 -0.03
N LEU A 322 -16.04 1.90 0.40
CA LEU A 322 -15.50 0.71 -0.23
C LEU A 322 -16.66 -0.17 -0.68
N GLU A 323 -16.73 -0.46 -1.96
CA GLU A 323 -17.73 -1.36 -2.53
C GLU A 323 -17.02 -2.46 -3.31
N GLU A 324 -17.36 -3.70 -2.99
CA GLU A 324 -16.83 -4.87 -3.69
C GLU A 324 -17.93 -5.48 -4.54
N THR A 325 -17.77 -5.38 -5.86
CA THR A 325 -18.59 -6.11 -6.85
C THR A 325 -17.79 -7.31 -7.38
N LEU A 326 -18.43 -8.22 -8.10
CA LEU A 326 -17.77 -9.42 -8.64
C LEU A 326 -16.57 -9.08 -9.55
N ASP A 327 -16.59 -7.93 -10.21
CA ASP A 327 -15.61 -7.55 -11.23
C ASP A 327 -14.73 -6.36 -10.83
N LYS A 328 -15.10 -5.56 -9.81
CA LYS A 328 -14.37 -4.32 -9.44
C LYS A 328 -14.43 -4.05 -7.95
N LYS A 329 -13.31 -3.55 -7.43
CA LYS A 329 -13.23 -2.91 -6.11
C LYS A 329 -13.24 -1.38 -6.32
N ASN A 330 -14.31 -0.73 -5.88
CA ASN A 330 -14.38 0.72 -5.87
C ASN A 330 -14.00 1.23 -4.48
N PHE A 331 -12.94 2.02 -4.43
CA PHE A 331 -12.39 2.58 -3.21
C PHE A 331 -12.36 4.11 -3.35
N HIS A 332 -13.15 4.82 -2.55
CA HIS A 332 -13.24 6.27 -2.54
C HIS A 332 -13.15 6.83 -1.12
N PHE A 333 -12.57 8.00 -0.99
CA PHE A 333 -12.53 8.77 0.26
C PHE A 333 -12.56 10.28 -0.03
N ALA A 334 -13.16 11.07 0.86
CA ALA A 334 -13.19 12.52 0.69
C ALA A 334 -11.91 13.19 1.18
N SER A 335 -11.21 12.60 2.13
CA SER A 335 -9.94 13.12 2.64
C SER A 335 -9.05 12.01 3.18
N VAL A 336 -7.74 12.24 3.08
CA VAL A 336 -6.73 11.37 3.68
C VAL A 336 -5.69 12.21 4.42
N LYS A 337 -5.31 11.75 5.61
CA LYS A 337 -4.15 12.21 6.34
C LYS A 337 -3.34 10.97 6.71
N ALA A 338 -2.08 10.93 6.30
CA ALA A 338 -1.21 9.78 6.53
C ALA A 338 0.17 10.19 7.01
N THR A 339 0.71 9.42 7.92
CA THR A 339 2.11 9.43 8.30
C THR A 339 2.65 8.02 8.17
N ILE A 340 3.57 7.81 7.25
CA ILE A 340 4.23 6.53 7.00
C ILE A 340 5.70 6.71 7.32
N SER A 341 6.28 5.81 8.13
CA SER A 341 7.68 5.92 8.55
C SER A 341 8.43 4.61 8.38
N ASP A 342 9.77 4.73 8.44
CA ASP A 342 10.68 3.59 8.38
C ASP A 342 10.43 2.68 7.17
N ILE A 343 10.22 3.31 6.03
CA ILE A 343 9.92 2.59 4.79
C ILE A 343 11.20 1.97 4.26
N HIS A 344 11.20 0.66 4.11
CA HIS A 344 12.26 -0.11 3.48
C HIS A 344 11.69 -0.81 2.25
N TYR A 345 12.21 -0.48 1.10
CA TYR A 345 11.85 -1.09 -0.17
C TYR A 345 13.04 -1.84 -0.77
N SER A 346 12.82 -3.03 -1.23
CA SER A 346 13.78 -3.83 -1.97
C SER A 346 13.10 -4.39 -3.23
N GLY A 347 13.29 -3.67 -4.34
CA GLY A 347 12.58 -3.93 -5.61
C GLY A 347 13.29 -4.88 -6.57
N ASN A 348 14.53 -5.25 -6.29
CA ASN A 348 15.30 -6.21 -7.08
C ASN A 348 16.51 -6.68 -6.28
N ASP A 349 17.32 -7.58 -6.87
CA ASP A 349 18.53 -8.11 -6.24
C ASP A 349 19.66 -7.09 -6.10
N TYR A 350 19.51 -5.89 -6.68
CA TYR A 350 20.63 -4.96 -6.84
C TYR A 350 20.49 -3.66 -6.05
N GLN A 351 19.26 -3.23 -5.72
CA GLN A 351 19.02 -1.93 -5.07
C GLN A 351 18.01 -2.01 -3.93
N THR A 352 18.21 -1.18 -2.91
CA THR A 352 17.25 -0.88 -1.85
C THR A 352 16.95 0.60 -1.82
N ALA A 353 15.74 0.95 -1.42
CA ALA A 353 15.38 2.32 -1.07
C ALA A 353 14.89 2.38 0.37
N ARG A 354 15.28 3.43 1.09
CA ARG A 354 14.80 3.72 2.45
C ARG A 354 14.26 5.13 2.47
N ILE A 355 13.09 5.30 3.07
CA ILE A 355 12.51 6.62 3.31
C ILE A 355 12.18 6.70 4.79
N LYS A 356 12.70 7.71 5.47
CA LYS A 356 12.49 7.86 6.92
C LYS A 356 11.03 8.16 7.23
N LYS A 357 10.40 9.05 6.46
CA LYS A 357 9.03 9.46 6.72
C LYS A 357 8.36 10.01 5.46
N ILE A 358 7.09 9.68 5.29
CA ILE A 358 6.18 10.34 4.34
C ILE A 358 5.01 10.91 5.13
N GLU A 359 4.71 12.18 4.92
CA GLU A 359 3.55 12.89 5.42
C GLU A 359 2.65 13.27 4.25
N LEU A 360 1.36 13.01 4.40
CA LEU A 360 0.34 13.31 3.41
C LEU A 360 -0.87 13.92 4.11
N ASP A 361 -1.39 15.02 3.58
CA ASP A 361 -2.61 15.67 4.05
C ASP A 361 -3.36 16.26 2.85
N SER A 362 -4.43 15.58 2.43
CA SER A 362 -5.23 16.00 1.26
C SER A 362 -5.97 17.32 1.49
N LYS A 363 -6.37 17.65 2.73
CA LYS A 363 -7.01 18.93 3.06
C LYS A 363 -6.05 20.10 2.95
N LYS A 364 -4.78 19.88 3.29
CA LYS A 364 -3.69 20.86 3.11
C LYS A 364 -3.09 20.82 1.71
N GLN A 365 -3.53 19.89 0.87
CA GLN A 365 -3.01 19.68 -0.47
C GLN A 365 -1.48 19.55 -0.49
N TYR A 366 -0.95 18.66 0.37
CA TYR A 366 0.47 18.57 0.64
C TYR A 366 0.90 17.12 0.84
N MET A 367 2.05 16.77 0.24
CA MET A 367 2.76 15.53 0.51
C MET A 367 4.26 15.82 0.64
N ARG A 368 4.92 15.19 1.62
CA ARG A 368 6.37 15.31 1.84
C ARG A 368 6.97 13.99 2.23
N ALA A 369 8.03 13.59 1.52
CA ALA A 369 8.92 12.51 1.91
C ALA A 369 10.25 13.10 2.40
N VAL A 370 10.83 12.58 3.47
CA VAL A 370 12.12 13.04 4.01
C VAL A 370 13.11 11.89 4.13
N ASP A 371 14.40 12.22 3.94
CA ASP A 371 15.53 11.29 4.06
C ASP A 371 15.35 10.04 3.16
N LEU A 372 15.21 10.26 1.85
CA LEU A 372 15.18 9.21 0.85
C LEU A 372 16.60 8.78 0.47
N ASN A 373 16.91 7.50 0.70
CA ASN A 373 18.21 6.91 0.40
C ASN A 373 18.06 5.74 -0.56
N ILE A 374 18.73 5.80 -1.71
CA ILE A 374 18.86 4.69 -2.66
C ILE A 374 20.26 4.12 -2.49
N THR A 375 20.34 2.84 -2.13
CA THR A 375 21.61 2.17 -1.85
C THR A 375 21.70 0.87 -2.65
N PRO A 376 22.75 0.70 -3.46
CA PRO A 376 23.02 -0.59 -4.12
C PRO A 376 23.37 -1.68 -3.11
N LYS A 377 22.88 -2.90 -3.34
CA LYS A 377 23.14 -4.08 -2.51
C LYS A 377 24.53 -4.67 -2.76
N ILE A 378 25.11 -4.41 -3.92
CA ILE A 378 26.37 -4.99 -4.37
C ILE A 378 27.35 -3.90 -4.79
N GLY A 379 28.64 -4.25 -4.80
CA GLY A 379 29.73 -3.31 -5.09
C GLY A 379 29.68 -2.75 -6.52
N LYS A 380 30.19 -1.53 -6.73
CA LYS A 380 30.12 -0.81 -8.00
C LYS A 380 30.77 -1.53 -9.18
N TYR A 381 31.82 -2.30 -8.95
CA TYR A 381 32.47 -3.11 -9.99
C TYR A 381 31.77 -4.47 -10.20
N GLU A 382 31.07 -4.96 -9.20
CA GLU A 382 30.43 -6.27 -9.23
C GLU A 382 29.11 -6.26 -9.98
N LEU A 383 28.33 -5.19 -9.90
CA LEU A 383 27.05 -5.08 -10.58
C LEU A 383 27.17 -5.35 -12.09
N GLY A 384 28.08 -4.65 -12.75
CA GLY A 384 28.31 -4.84 -14.17
C GLY A 384 28.83 -6.25 -14.51
N ARG A 385 29.68 -6.83 -13.67
CA ARG A 385 30.19 -8.20 -13.86
C ARG A 385 29.09 -9.24 -13.75
N ARG A 386 28.18 -9.11 -12.78
CA ARG A 386 27.02 -10.01 -12.64
C ARG A 386 26.07 -9.93 -13.83
N LEU A 387 25.85 -8.72 -14.35
CA LEU A 387 24.96 -8.49 -15.49
C LEU A 387 25.65 -8.79 -16.85
N GLY A 388 26.96 -8.91 -16.89
CA GLY A 388 27.74 -9.19 -18.11
C GLY A 388 27.89 -8.00 -19.06
N HIS A 389 27.42 -6.80 -18.70
CA HIS A 389 27.46 -5.61 -19.54
C HIS A 389 27.57 -4.31 -18.76
N GLN A 390 27.84 -3.20 -19.48
CA GLN A 390 27.86 -1.86 -18.86
C GLN A 390 26.50 -1.49 -18.31
N VAL A 391 26.49 -1.05 -17.05
CA VAL A 391 25.33 -0.56 -16.33
C VAL A 391 25.75 0.56 -15.39
N ASP A 392 24.86 1.48 -15.10
CA ASP A 392 25.08 2.51 -14.09
C ASP A 392 24.82 1.95 -12.68
N TRP A 393 25.83 2.05 -11.82
CA TRP A 393 25.71 1.84 -10.39
C TRP A 393 25.36 3.18 -9.76
N ILE A 394 24.17 3.28 -9.15
CA ILE A 394 23.63 4.55 -8.66
C ILE A 394 23.36 4.47 -7.17
N ALA A 395 23.94 5.41 -6.42
CA ALA A 395 23.59 5.70 -5.04
C ALA A 395 23.09 7.15 -4.91
N ALA A 396 22.04 7.36 -4.13
CA ALA A 396 21.48 8.70 -3.96
C ALA A 396 20.98 8.93 -2.53
N ASN A 397 21.23 10.13 -2.03
CA ASN A 397 20.65 10.65 -0.79
C ASN A 397 19.87 11.91 -1.12
N ILE A 398 18.60 11.97 -0.77
CA ILE A 398 17.69 13.09 -1.02
C ILE A 398 17.11 13.53 0.31
N SER A 399 17.31 14.80 0.67
CA SER A 399 16.88 15.32 1.96
C SER A 399 15.36 15.36 2.10
N ALA A 400 14.66 15.78 1.05
CA ALA A 400 13.20 15.80 1.01
C ALA A 400 12.68 15.78 -0.43
N VAL A 401 11.46 15.29 -0.59
CA VAL A 401 10.63 15.45 -1.80
C VAL A 401 9.30 16.05 -1.35
N GLU A 402 8.97 17.23 -1.84
CA GLU A 402 7.72 17.93 -1.51
C GLU A 402 6.84 18.02 -2.74
N VAL A 403 5.56 17.71 -2.56
CA VAL A 403 4.56 17.78 -3.62
C VAL A 403 3.41 18.67 -3.17
N SER A 404 3.17 19.73 -3.93
CA SER A 404 2.09 20.69 -3.69
C SER A 404 0.90 20.37 -4.60
N LYS A 405 -0.29 20.42 -4.03
CA LYS A 405 -1.57 20.08 -4.68
C LYS A 405 -1.52 18.74 -5.43
N PRO A 406 -1.11 17.64 -4.74
CA PRO A 406 -1.15 16.32 -5.35
C PRO A 406 -2.60 15.86 -5.55
N ASP A 407 -2.87 15.24 -6.68
CA ASP A 407 -4.08 14.43 -6.86
C ASP A 407 -3.85 13.06 -6.19
N ILE A 408 -4.36 12.94 -4.96
CA ILE A 408 -4.12 11.72 -4.15
C ILE A 408 -4.86 10.52 -4.73
N GLU A 409 -6.07 10.71 -5.25
CA GLU A 409 -6.84 9.64 -5.88
C GLU A 409 -6.16 9.18 -7.17
N GLY A 410 -5.63 10.13 -7.95
CA GLY A 410 -4.81 9.84 -9.12
C GLY A 410 -3.59 8.98 -8.81
N LEU A 411 -2.90 9.21 -7.68
CA LEU A 411 -1.75 8.39 -7.27
C LEU A 411 -2.11 6.91 -7.09
N LEU A 412 -3.32 6.58 -6.62
CA LEU A 412 -3.82 5.21 -6.51
C LEU A 412 -4.05 4.54 -7.88
N HIS A 413 -4.12 5.35 -8.95
CA HIS A 413 -4.34 4.92 -10.33
C HIS A 413 -3.12 5.17 -11.23
N ASN A 414 -1.92 5.18 -10.65
CA ASN A 414 -0.65 5.43 -11.35
C ASN A 414 -0.60 6.79 -12.07
N LYS A 415 -1.20 7.83 -11.49
CA LYS A 415 -1.16 9.20 -12.03
C LYS A 415 -0.50 10.14 -11.03
N LEU A 416 0.58 10.80 -11.42
CA LEU A 416 1.22 11.86 -10.65
C LEU A 416 0.79 13.22 -11.20
N LEU A 417 -0.33 13.73 -10.73
CA LEU A 417 -0.84 15.05 -11.08
C LEU A 417 -0.57 15.99 -9.90
N ALA A 418 0.17 17.08 -10.13
CA ALA A 418 0.54 18.03 -9.09
C ALA A 418 0.83 19.41 -9.66
N GLU A 419 0.69 20.45 -8.85
CA GLU A 419 1.15 21.78 -9.21
C GLU A 419 2.67 21.88 -9.18
N GLN A 420 3.29 21.40 -8.08
CA GLN A 420 4.73 21.46 -7.92
C GLN A 420 5.28 20.18 -7.30
N VAL A 421 6.44 19.76 -7.81
CA VAL A 421 7.31 18.76 -7.18
C VAL A 421 8.66 19.40 -6.94
N LEU A 422 9.08 19.50 -5.67
CA LEU A 422 10.38 20.00 -5.25
C LEU A 422 11.21 18.85 -4.66
N ILE A 423 12.31 18.52 -5.33
CA ILE A 423 13.36 17.66 -4.78
C ILE A 423 14.35 18.54 -4.04
N GLY A 424 14.49 18.32 -2.74
CA GLY A 424 15.42 19.05 -1.87
C GLY A 424 16.88 18.75 -2.18
N GLN A 425 17.76 19.23 -1.32
CA GLN A 425 19.20 18.99 -1.48
C GLN A 425 19.47 17.49 -1.60
N SER A 426 20.27 17.13 -2.62
CA SER A 426 20.58 15.74 -2.87
C SER A 426 22.04 15.54 -3.24
N ARG A 427 22.53 14.32 -2.98
CA ARG A 427 23.80 13.84 -3.51
C ARG A 427 23.54 12.58 -4.31
N VAL A 428 23.90 12.61 -5.60
CA VAL A 428 23.77 11.49 -6.50
C VAL A 428 25.17 11.08 -6.95
N TYR A 429 25.49 9.80 -6.75
CA TYR A 429 26.73 9.21 -7.22
C TYR A 429 26.42 8.15 -8.26
N VAL A 430 27.04 8.28 -9.42
CA VAL A 430 26.86 7.37 -10.58
C VAL A 430 28.23 6.81 -10.96
N PHE A 431 28.35 5.50 -11.04
CA PHE A 431 29.56 4.83 -11.50
C PHE A 431 29.26 3.93 -12.71
N ARG A 432 30.17 3.94 -13.71
CA ARG A 432 30.11 3.08 -14.88
C ARG A 432 31.45 2.43 -15.19
N ASP A 433 31.46 1.12 -15.42
CA ASP A 433 32.62 0.37 -15.85
C ASP A 433 32.57 0.12 -17.37
N ARG A 434 33.38 0.87 -18.15
CA ARG A 434 33.44 0.77 -19.60
C ARG A 434 34.31 -0.37 -20.11
N ARG A 435 34.95 -1.14 -19.26
CA ARG A 435 35.71 -2.34 -19.68
C ARG A 435 34.78 -3.45 -20.15
N LEU A 436 33.56 -3.48 -19.62
CA LEU A 436 32.53 -4.44 -19.97
C LEU A 436 31.93 -4.15 -21.36
N ALA A 437 31.29 -5.14 -21.95
CA ALA A 437 30.59 -4.99 -23.22
C ALA A 437 29.44 -3.98 -23.08
N ARG A 438 29.27 -3.10 -24.07
CA ARG A 438 28.14 -2.18 -24.11
C ARG A 438 26.92 -2.90 -24.73
N PRO A 439 25.72 -2.79 -24.11
CA PRO A 439 24.51 -3.25 -24.78
C PRO A 439 24.28 -2.50 -26.09
N GLN A 440 24.03 -3.23 -27.16
CA GLN A 440 23.69 -2.66 -28.48
C GLN A 440 22.16 -2.41 -28.56
N LYS A 441 21.64 -1.68 -27.59
CA LYS A 441 20.22 -1.34 -27.49
C LYS A 441 20.01 0.10 -27.97
N PHE A 442 18.93 0.35 -28.70
CA PHE A 442 18.48 1.70 -29.00
C PHE A 442 18.13 2.43 -27.69
N ILE A 443 18.63 3.63 -27.50
CA ILE A 443 18.35 4.49 -26.35
C ILE A 443 17.59 5.71 -26.88
N PRO A 444 16.29 5.86 -26.54
CA PRO A 444 15.48 6.99 -27.01
C PRO A 444 15.97 8.33 -26.42
N LEU A 445 15.56 9.44 -27.00
CA LEU A 445 15.77 10.77 -26.44
C LEU A 445 14.89 10.97 -25.19
N PRO A 446 15.19 11.96 -24.32
CA PRO A 446 14.58 12.06 -22.98
C PRO A 446 13.05 12.07 -22.96
N VAL A 447 12.39 12.77 -23.88
CA VAL A 447 10.93 12.81 -23.92
C VAL A 447 10.34 11.45 -24.28
N GLU A 448 10.95 10.73 -25.22
CA GLU A 448 10.48 9.39 -25.58
C GLU A 448 10.72 8.38 -24.43
N SER A 449 11.88 8.49 -23.73
CA SER A 449 12.12 7.70 -22.51
C SER A 449 11.12 8.02 -21.39
N LEU A 450 10.69 9.28 -21.28
CA LEU A 450 9.70 9.70 -20.29
C LEU A 450 8.32 9.09 -20.57
N LYS A 451 7.95 8.85 -21.81
CA LYS A 451 6.70 8.19 -22.21
C LYS A 451 6.66 6.70 -21.81
N GLU A 452 7.82 6.07 -21.66
CA GLU A 452 7.93 4.65 -21.25
C GLU A 452 7.73 4.46 -19.73
N VAL A 453 7.66 5.54 -18.94
CA VAL A 453 7.42 5.46 -17.50
C VAL A 453 6.00 4.98 -17.27
N PRO A 454 5.78 3.93 -16.43
CA PRO A 454 4.45 3.34 -16.19
C PRO A 454 3.58 4.19 -15.24
N PHE A 455 3.72 5.49 -15.31
CA PHE A 455 3.00 6.51 -14.54
C PHE A 455 2.57 7.62 -15.49
N ASP A 456 1.32 8.09 -15.36
CA ASP A 456 0.87 9.30 -16.06
C ASP A 456 1.34 10.52 -15.26
N ILE A 457 2.30 11.28 -15.79
CA ILE A 457 2.94 12.40 -15.10
C ILE A 457 2.46 13.72 -15.70
N ARG A 458 1.91 14.58 -14.86
CA ARG A 458 1.55 15.97 -15.19
C ARG A 458 1.85 16.87 -13.99
N VAL A 459 3.01 17.52 -14.01
CA VAL A 459 3.50 18.43 -12.98
C VAL A 459 3.77 19.78 -13.62
N GLN A 460 3.17 20.86 -13.10
CA GLN A 460 3.35 22.19 -13.68
C GLN A 460 4.78 22.70 -13.46
N HIS A 461 5.32 22.49 -12.27
CA HIS A 461 6.66 22.92 -11.90
C HIS A 461 7.42 21.80 -11.19
N PHE A 462 8.36 21.19 -11.89
CA PHE A 462 9.31 20.28 -11.29
C PHE A 462 10.62 21.01 -10.97
N MET A 463 11.12 20.89 -9.76
CA MET A 463 12.30 21.59 -9.29
C MET A 463 13.25 20.64 -8.57
N LEU A 464 14.55 20.72 -8.88
CA LEU A 464 15.63 20.15 -8.12
C LEU A 464 16.38 21.29 -7.42
N ALA A 465 16.43 21.28 -6.10
CA ALA A 465 17.20 22.23 -5.32
C ALA A 465 18.71 21.95 -5.45
N SER A 466 19.53 22.79 -4.82
CA SER A 466 21.00 22.69 -4.85
C SER A 466 21.49 21.27 -4.52
N SER A 467 21.98 20.58 -5.53
CA SER A 467 22.38 19.17 -5.45
C SER A 467 23.82 18.96 -5.90
N THR A 468 24.43 17.88 -5.45
CA THR A 468 25.75 17.44 -5.92
C THR A 468 25.57 16.16 -6.74
N ILE A 469 26.06 16.19 -7.97
CA ILE A 469 26.06 15.03 -8.87
C ILE A 469 27.53 14.67 -9.14
N GLU A 470 27.90 13.45 -8.80
CA GLU A 470 29.23 12.91 -9.03
C GLU A 470 29.12 11.73 -9.99
N TYR A 471 29.75 11.87 -11.15
CA TYR A 471 29.86 10.82 -12.16
C TYR A 471 31.28 10.29 -12.20
N GLU A 472 31.44 8.99 -11.98
CA GLU A 472 32.71 8.29 -12.05
C GLU A 472 32.65 7.22 -13.16
N GLU A 473 33.68 7.16 -13.99
CA GLU A 473 33.76 6.21 -15.08
C GLU A 473 35.11 5.50 -15.10
N PHE A 474 35.10 4.17 -15.18
CA PHE A 474 36.32 3.40 -15.44
C PHE A 474 36.48 3.25 -16.95
N PRO A 475 37.56 3.74 -17.57
CA PRO A 475 37.73 3.75 -19.02
C PRO A 475 37.98 2.33 -19.58
N LYS A 476 37.60 2.14 -20.85
CA LYS A 476 37.90 0.88 -21.59
C LYS A 476 39.41 0.64 -21.71
N SER A 477 40.16 1.72 -21.87
CA SER A 477 41.63 1.72 -21.97
C SER A 477 42.16 2.98 -21.30
N GLY A 478 43.11 2.87 -20.39
CA GLY A 478 43.66 4.02 -19.64
C GLY A 478 44.71 3.56 -18.65
N TYR A 479 44.99 4.41 -17.66
CA TYR A 479 46.03 4.18 -16.66
C TYR A 479 45.54 3.42 -15.41
N GLY A 480 44.47 2.64 -15.51
CA GLY A 480 43.93 1.87 -14.40
C GLY A 480 43.19 2.71 -13.34
N GLN A 481 42.92 3.99 -13.65
CA GLN A 481 42.20 4.91 -12.77
C GLN A 481 40.91 5.41 -13.41
N THR A 482 39.96 5.76 -12.59
CA THR A 482 38.64 6.31 -13.01
C THR A 482 38.75 7.79 -13.36
N GLY A 483 37.95 8.24 -14.30
CA GLY A 483 37.67 9.65 -14.53
C GLY A 483 36.49 10.10 -13.69
N VAL A 484 36.58 11.28 -13.09
CA VAL A 484 35.52 11.82 -12.22
C VAL A 484 35.10 13.21 -12.69
N LEU A 485 33.79 13.42 -12.81
CA LEU A 485 33.15 14.70 -13.08
C LEU A 485 32.18 15.04 -11.94
N ILE A 486 32.34 16.21 -11.33
CA ILE A 486 31.48 16.66 -10.23
C ILE A 486 30.75 17.92 -10.63
N VAL A 487 29.43 17.92 -10.52
CA VAL A 487 28.61 19.13 -10.62
C VAL A 487 28.06 19.43 -9.22
N LYS A 488 28.45 20.58 -8.66
CA LYS A 488 27.97 21.06 -7.34
C LYS A 488 26.92 22.13 -7.53
N ASN A 489 26.07 22.29 -6.52
CA ASN A 489 25.00 23.29 -6.50
C ASN A 489 24.10 23.21 -7.76
N ALA A 490 23.93 21.99 -8.29
CA ALA A 490 23.07 21.76 -9.45
C ALA A 490 21.61 22.09 -9.08
N LYS A 491 21.02 23.01 -9.84
CA LYS A 491 19.61 23.36 -9.76
C LYS A 491 18.99 23.08 -11.12
N VAL A 492 17.84 22.46 -11.12
CA VAL A 492 17.08 22.15 -12.35
C VAL A 492 15.64 22.57 -12.14
N THR A 493 15.04 23.22 -13.12
CA THR A 493 13.60 23.41 -13.21
C THR A 493 13.11 22.84 -14.52
N VAL A 494 11.95 22.20 -14.48
CA VAL A 494 11.26 21.68 -15.67
C VAL A 494 9.81 22.14 -15.63
N SER A 495 9.33 22.76 -16.70
CA SER A 495 7.99 23.32 -16.75
C SER A 495 7.41 23.30 -18.17
N PRO A 496 6.24 22.67 -18.35
CA PRO A 496 5.68 21.61 -17.50
C PRO A 496 6.42 20.28 -17.67
N LEU A 497 6.34 19.37 -16.70
CA LEU A 497 6.79 17.98 -16.83
C LEU A 497 5.59 17.10 -17.18
N ILE A 498 5.51 16.65 -18.43
CA ILE A 498 4.40 15.87 -18.99
C ILE A 498 4.98 14.72 -19.81
N ASN A 499 4.51 13.48 -19.59
CA ASN A 499 4.92 12.33 -20.39
C ASN A 499 3.89 11.93 -21.45
N HIS A 500 2.60 12.17 -21.23
CA HIS A 500 1.52 11.92 -22.19
C HIS A 500 0.82 13.25 -22.53
N PRO A 501 1.37 14.04 -23.50
CA PRO A 501 0.81 15.33 -23.86
C PRO A 501 -0.50 15.19 -24.65
N SER A 502 -1.43 16.11 -24.41
CA SER A 502 -2.65 16.34 -25.16
C SER A 502 -2.48 17.46 -26.19
N ALA A 503 -3.46 17.67 -27.06
CA ALA A 503 -3.42 18.73 -28.07
C ALA A 503 -3.43 20.15 -27.47
N SER A 504 -3.91 20.31 -26.24
CA SER A 504 -3.95 21.58 -25.49
C SER A 504 -2.65 21.91 -24.74
N ASP A 505 -1.71 20.97 -24.67
CA ASP A 505 -0.45 21.16 -23.96
C ASP A 505 0.55 21.99 -24.77
N PRO A 506 1.54 22.62 -24.11
CA PRO A 506 2.62 23.32 -24.80
C PRO A 506 3.37 22.41 -25.78
N GLY A 507 3.88 22.97 -26.89
CA GLY A 507 4.66 22.22 -27.86
C GLY A 507 6.03 21.75 -27.35
N TYR A 508 6.49 22.31 -26.24
CA TYR A 508 7.78 22.02 -25.59
C TYR A 508 7.65 21.95 -24.07
N LEU A 509 8.42 21.08 -23.50
CA LEU A 509 8.81 21.04 -22.11
C LEU A 509 10.11 21.85 -21.99
N THR A 510 10.15 22.84 -21.09
CA THR A 510 11.32 23.70 -20.90
C THR A 510 12.06 23.29 -19.62
N MET A 511 13.34 22.94 -19.76
CA MET A 511 14.24 22.68 -18.66
C MET A 511 15.28 23.80 -18.55
N THR A 512 15.42 24.40 -17.38
CA THR A 512 16.55 25.29 -17.06
C THR A 512 17.44 24.61 -16.04
N THR A 513 18.75 24.82 -16.17
CA THR A 513 19.74 24.25 -15.25
C THR A 513 20.84 25.24 -14.93
N THR A 514 21.33 25.22 -13.71
CA THR A 514 22.52 25.90 -13.25
C THR A 514 23.35 24.98 -12.35
N GLY A 515 24.66 25.22 -12.29
CA GLY A 515 25.54 24.44 -11.43
C GLY A 515 27.00 24.86 -11.52
N SER A 516 27.84 24.31 -10.66
CA SER A 516 29.28 24.53 -10.69
C SER A 516 30.00 23.25 -11.12
N ILE A 517 30.79 23.32 -12.17
CA ILE A 517 31.60 22.21 -12.69
C ILE A 517 32.90 22.14 -11.89
N MET A 518 33.18 21.00 -11.32
CA MET A 518 34.40 20.71 -10.52
C MET A 518 34.66 21.73 -9.41
N GLY A 519 33.61 22.44 -8.94
CA GLY A 519 33.74 23.48 -7.92
C GLY A 519 34.46 24.77 -8.36
N SER A 520 34.72 24.94 -9.65
CA SER A 520 35.42 26.08 -10.24
C SER A 520 34.53 26.86 -11.19
N GLY A 521 34.12 26.27 -12.34
CA GLY A 521 33.31 26.94 -13.37
C GLY A 521 31.82 26.97 -13.02
N THR A 522 31.12 28.00 -13.49
CA THR A 522 29.66 28.10 -13.47
C THR A 522 29.09 27.63 -14.81
N ALA A 523 28.11 26.75 -14.78
CA ALA A 523 27.36 26.33 -15.95
C ALA A 523 25.90 26.72 -15.82
N HIS A 524 25.29 27.19 -16.89
CA HIS A 524 23.86 27.43 -16.99
C HIS A 524 23.35 27.08 -18.40
N GLY A 525 22.11 26.66 -18.47
CA GLY A 525 21.52 26.30 -19.76
C GLY A 525 20.01 26.16 -19.72
N THR A 526 19.45 26.27 -20.94
CA THR A 526 18.04 26.01 -21.21
C THR A 526 17.93 24.94 -22.30
N VAL A 527 17.09 23.95 -22.07
CA VAL A 527 16.77 22.90 -23.02
C VAL A 527 15.27 22.90 -23.25
N MET A 528 14.86 23.16 -24.50
CA MET A 528 13.47 22.99 -24.91
C MET A 528 13.33 21.61 -25.55
N MET A 529 12.57 20.75 -24.95
CA MET A 529 12.36 19.36 -25.36
C MET A 529 10.98 19.23 -26.00
N PRO A 530 10.90 18.76 -27.26
CA PRO A 530 9.63 18.76 -27.99
C PRO A 530 8.68 17.67 -27.44
N LEU A 531 7.47 18.07 -27.11
CA LEU A 531 6.36 17.16 -26.79
C LEU A 531 5.66 16.67 -28.07
N ILE A 532 5.87 17.35 -29.18
CA ILE A 532 5.32 17.04 -30.51
C ILE A 532 6.41 16.34 -31.35
N LYS A 533 6.06 15.26 -32.03
CA LYS A 533 6.98 14.50 -32.89
C LYS A 533 7.59 15.40 -33.98
N ASN A 534 8.81 15.07 -34.41
CA ASN A 534 9.56 15.73 -35.51
C ASN A 534 10.00 17.19 -35.27
N LYS A 535 9.84 17.70 -34.06
CA LYS A 535 10.47 18.98 -33.69
C LYS A 535 11.84 18.71 -33.04
N PRO A 536 12.86 19.58 -33.29
CA PRO A 536 14.18 19.41 -32.69
C PRO A 536 14.17 19.85 -31.21
N TYR A 537 15.02 19.24 -30.38
CA TYR A 537 15.46 19.80 -29.13
C TYR A 537 16.25 21.09 -29.40
N GLN A 538 16.02 22.12 -28.59
CA GLN A 538 16.78 23.37 -28.66
C GLN A 538 17.60 23.52 -27.39
N ILE A 539 18.90 23.72 -27.53
CA ILE A 539 19.83 23.72 -26.43
C ILE A 539 20.66 24.96 -26.44
N LYS A 540 20.57 25.79 -25.42
CA LYS A 540 21.35 27.03 -25.25
C LYS A 540 21.93 27.07 -23.87
N GLY A 541 23.14 27.61 -23.75
CA GLY A 541 23.76 27.78 -22.44
C GLY A 541 25.19 28.27 -22.50
N ALA A 542 25.81 28.36 -21.35
CA ALA A 542 27.21 28.70 -21.24
C ALA A 542 27.89 28.02 -20.05
N ILE A 543 29.20 27.87 -20.15
CA ILE A 543 30.12 27.50 -19.08
C ILE A 543 31.08 28.67 -18.93
N GLU A 544 31.25 29.20 -17.76
CA GLU A 544 32.03 30.38 -17.47
C GLU A 544 33.03 30.17 -16.31
N ARG A 545 34.14 30.83 -16.40
CA ARG A 545 35.16 30.91 -15.33
C ARG A 545 35.61 29.54 -14.82
N LEU A 546 35.96 28.63 -15.73
CA LEU A 546 36.40 27.30 -15.39
C LEU A 546 37.92 27.18 -15.43
N GLU A 547 38.51 26.85 -14.31
CA GLU A 547 39.92 26.42 -14.22
C GLU A 547 40.03 25.01 -14.86
N LEU A 548 40.61 24.93 -16.02
CA LEU A 548 40.63 23.74 -16.85
C LEU A 548 41.44 22.58 -16.19
N THR A 549 42.45 22.90 -15.37
CA THR A 549 43.23 21.88 -14.62
C THR A 549 42.35 21.02 -13.70
N LYS A 550 41.20 21.53 -13.24
CA LYS A 550 40.23 20.76 -12.42
C LYS A 550 39.63 19.60 -13.17
N LEU A 551 39.65 19.62 -14.51
CA LEU A 551 39.15 18.51 -15.35
C LEU A 551 40.16 17.36 -15.47
N ASN A 552 41.37 17.44 -14.92
CA ASN A 552 42.43 16.44 -15.14
C ASN A 552 42.04 15.02 -14.67
N SER A 553 41.24 14.88 -13.61
CA SER A 553 40.72 13.57 -13.22
C SER A 553 39.97 12.86 -14.35
N SER A 554 39.25 13.61 -15.19
CA SER A 554 38.56 13.07 -16.36
C SER A 554 39.44 13.11 -17.63
N SER A 555 40.10 14.23 -17.91
CA SER A 555 40.83 14.41 -19.19
C SER A 555 42.05 13.51 -19.28
N GLU A 556 42.77 13.23 -18.17
CA GLU A 556 43.89 12.27 -18.17
C GLU A 556 43.38 10.82 -18.27
N ASN A 557 42.42 10.45 -17.44
CA ASN A 557 41.99 9.07 -17.30
C ASN A 557 41.11 8.61 -18.46
N LEU A 558 40.21 9.48 -18.96
CA LEU A 558 39.29 9.16 -20.08
C LEU A 558 39.82 9.61 -21.43
N GLY A 559 40.45 10.80 -21.51
CA GLY A 559 40.89 11.44 -22.73
C GLY A 559 42.39 11.31 -23.07
N LYS A 560 43.20 10.81 -22.11
CA LYS A 560 44.67 10.74 -22.20
C LYS A 560 45.34 12.08 -22.47
N ILE A 561 44.74 13.14 -21.94
CA ILE A 561 45.20 14.54 -22.08
C ILE A 561 45.40 15.11 -20.69
N ARG A 562 46.60 15.64 -20.43
CA ARG A 562 46.88 16.45 -19.23
C ARG A 562 46.75 17.92 -19.56
N ILE A 563 45.97 18.63 -18.80
CA ILE A 563 45.90 20.09 -18.85
C ILE A 563 46.89 20.65 -17.83
N LYS A 564 48.02 21.17 -18.27
CA LYS A 564 49.08 21.69 -17.37
C LYS A 564 48.68 23.06 -16.78
N SER A 565 48.03 23.87 -17.58
CA SER A 565 47.47 25.17 -17.20
C SER A 565 46.34 25.52 -18.14
N GLY A 566 45.51 26.47 -17.81
CA GLY A 566 44.44 27.00 -18.67
C GLY A 566 43.21 27.42 -17.90
N PHE A 567 42.61 28.46 -18.36
CA PHE A 567 41.41 29.04 -17.83
C PHE A 567 40.41 29.29 -18.94
N LEU A 568 39.19 28.73 -18.82
CA LEU A 568 38.09 29.00 -19.72
C LEU A 568 37.33 30.23 -19.22
N ASP A 569 37.38 31.32 -19.97
CA ASP A 569 36.64 32.54 -19.61
C ASP A 569 35.17 32.32 -19.81
N PHE A 570 34.78 31.84 -21.01
CA PHE A 570 33.44 31.36 -21.28
C PHE A 570 33.44 30.38 -22.48
N LEU A 571 32.39 29.53 -22.50
CA LEU A 571 32.00 28.72 -23.67
C LEU A 571 30.49 28.77 -23.77
N SER A 572 29.96 29.57 -24.69
CA SER A 572 28.53 29.57 -24.98
C SER A 572 28.21 28.61 -26.13
N PHE A 573 27.04 28.00 -26.07
CA PHE A 573 26.57 27.06 -27.06
C PHE A 573 25.10 27.30 -27.39
N ASP A 574 24.77 27.15 -28.69
CA ASP A 574 23.42 27.22 -29.24
C ASP A 574 23.33 26.23 -30.39
N PHE A 575 22.65 25.12 -30.15
CA PHE A 575 22.46 24.09 -31.17
C PHE A 575 21.16 23.32 -30.97
N THR A 576 20.71 22.69 -32.04
CA THR A 576 19.56 21.80 -32.05
C THR A 576 20.01 20.35 -32.09
N MET A 577 19.19 19.46 -31.55
CA MET A 577 19.40 18.02 -31.58
C MET A 577 18.14 17.32 -32.08
N THR A 578 18.32 16.36 -32.97
CA THR A 578 17.27 15.46 -33.47
C THR A 578 17.64 14.02 -33.20
N GLU A 579 16.81 13.08 -33.59
CA GLU A 579 17.14 11.65 -33.54
C GLU A 579 18.37 11.27 -34.35
N GLN A 580 18.73 12.07 -35.40
CA GLN A 580 19.80 11.75 -36.33
C GLN A 580 21.07 12.56 -36.09
N ARG A 581 20.95 13.86 -35.86
CA ARG A 581 22.10 14.75 -35.76
C ARG A 581 21.86 16.00 -34.94
N SER A 582 22.95 16.61 -34.48
CA SER A 582 22.95 17.93 -33.86
C SER A 582 23.61 18.94 -34.77
N THR A 583 23.06 20.16 -34.84
CA THR A 583 23.59 21.26 -35.65
C THR A 583 23.48 22.57 -34.89
N GLY A 584 24.48 23.44 -35.07
CA GLY A 584 24.53 24.74 -34.42
C GLY A 584 25.94 25.27 -34.28
N LYS A 585 26.20 26.04 -33.24
CA LYS A 585 27.51 26.66 -33.03
C LYS A 585 27.86 26.82 -31.56
N ILE A 586 29.16 26.91 -31.30
CA ILE A 586 29.71 27.34 -30.04
C ILE A 586 30.57 28.59 -30.24
N ILE A 587 30.69 29.39 -29.19
CA ILE A 587 31.62 30.53 -29.14
C ILE A 587 32.29 30.47 -27.76
N GLY A 588 33.61 30.56 -27.73
CA GLY A 588 34.33 30.51 -26.44
C GLY A 588 35.62 31.34 -26.44
N ALA A 589 36.09 31.66 -25.26
CA ALA A 589 37.39 32.27 -25.01
C ALA A 589 38.07 31.55 -23.86
N TYR A 590 39.39 31.45 -23.97
CA TYR A 590 40.24 30.84 -22.94
C TYR A 590 41.60 31.53 -22.96
N HIS A 591 42.36 31.39 -21.85
CA HIS A 591 43.74 31.91 -21.77
C HIS A 591 44.66 30.96 -21.05
N HIS A 592 45.99 31.11 -21.28
CA HIS A 592 47.08 30.34 -20.71
C HIS A 592 46.93 28.80 -20.83
N LEU A 593 46.29 28.31 -21.88
CA LEU A 593 46.04 26.90 -22.06
C LEU A 593 47.29 26.16 -22.56
N ILE A 594 47.73 25.18 -21.78
CA ILE A 594 48.81 24.24 -22.09
C ILE A 594 48.30 22.84 -21.94
N ILE A 595 48.33 22.05 -23.02
CA ILE A 595 47.87 20.67 -23.05
C ILE A 595 49.06 19.75 -23.37
N GLN A 596 49.07 18.57 -22.77
CA GLN A 596 50.05 17.52 -23.01
C GLN A 596 49.35 16.20 -23.32
N GLN A 597 49.82 15.54 -24.39
CA GLN A 597 49.36 14.17 -24.71
C GLN A 597 50.06 13.18 -23.76
N MET A 598 49.31 12.28 -23.19
CA MET A 598 49.82 11.19 -22.37
C MET A 598 50.21 9.99 -23.24
N LYS A 599 51.28 9.26 -22.91
CA LYS A 599 51.68 8.02 -23.60
C LYS A 599 50.62 6.93 -23.44
N LYS A 600 50.39 6.16 -24.51
CA LYS A 600 49.53 4.96 -24.46
C LYS A 600 50.24 3.78 -23.84
N HIS A 601 49.55 2.96 -23.11
CA HIS A 601 49.99 1.61 -22.65
C HIS A 601 51.19 1.57 -21.70
N THR A 602 51.45 2.60 -20.91
CA THR A 602 52.44 2.54 -19.81
C THR A 602 51.75 2.66 -18.47
N ASP A 603 52.15 1.89 -17.47
CA ASP A 603 51.68 2.02 -16.10
C ASP A 603 52.10 3.32 -15.44
N LYS A 604 53.02 4.04 -16.05
CA LYS A 604 53.49 5.36 -15.62
C LYS A 604 52.83 6.46 -16.46
N ARG A 605 52.38 7.53 -15.85
CA ARG A 605 51.80 8.74 -16.47
C ARG A 605 52.84 9.56 -17.19
N ASN A 606 53.48 9.02 -18.24
CA ASN A 606 54.50 9.73 -19.02
C ASN A 606 53.85 10.56 -20.13
N VAL A 607 54.47 11.71 -20.40
CA VAL A 607 54.04 12.64 -21.44
C VAL A 607 54.58 12.21 -22.81
N ALA A 608 53.77 12.31 -23.85
CA ALA A 608 54.17 12.12 -25.22
C ALA A 608 54.70 13.45 -25.77
N ASP A 609 56.02 13.61 -25.79
CA ASP A 609 56.65 14.90 -26.03
C ASP A 609 56.35 15.51 -27.41
N PHE A 610 56.43 14.73 -28.48
CA PHE A 610 56.13 15.22 -29.84
C PHE A 610 54.64 15.58 -29.99
N ALA A 611 53.74 14.73 -29.53
CA ALA A 611 52.29 15.01 -29.59
C ALA A 611 51.92 16.23 -28.72
N SER A 612 52.56 16.41 -27.58
CA SER A 612 52.40 17.59 -26.72
C SER A 612 52.94 18.86 -27.34
N PHE A 613 54.07 18.76 -28.03
CA PHE A 613 54.63 19.88 -28.82
C PHE A 613 53.65 20.32 -29.93
N MET A 614 53.13 19.37 -30.70
CA MET A 614 52.15 19.66 -31.77
C MET A 614 50.88 20.33 -31.22
N LEU A 615 50.32 19.76 -30.12
CA LEU A 615 49.14 20.34 -29.48
C LEU A 615 49.37 21.78 -29.00
N ARG A 616 50.55 22.06 -28.38
CA ARG A 616 50.90 23.35 -27.80
C ARG A 616 51.15 24.41 -28.84
N HIS A 617 51.82 24.07 -29.91
CA HIS A 617 52.37 25.09 -30.83
C HIS A 617 51.58 25.22 -32.14
N LEU A 618 50.92 24.18 -32.58
CA LEU A 618 50.25 24.16 -33.89
C LEU A 618 48.73 24.05 -33.83
N ILE A 619 48.20 23.31 -32.87
CA ILE A 619 46.77 22.97 -32.82
C ILE A 619 46.01 23.92 -31.89
N ILE A 620 46.50 24.10 -30.68
CA ILE A 620 45.81 24.88 -29.63
C ILE A 620 46.69 26.02 -29.16
N PRO A 621 46.46 27.26 -29.61
CA PRO A 621 47.21 28.46 -29.22
C PRO A 621 47.05 28.74 -27.71
N LEU A 622 48.09 29.28 -27.11
CA LEU A 622 48.15 29.60 -25.67
C LEU A 622 47.13 30.67 -25.24
N ASN A 623 46.80 31.62 -26.11
CA ASN A 623 45.94 32.79 -25.85
C ASN A 623 46.28 33.47 -24.52
N LYS A 624 47.25 34.40 -24.53
CA LYS A 624 47.73 35.06 -23.28
C LYS A 624 46.74 36.07 -22.69
N ASP A 625 45.84 36.58 -23.49
CA ASP A 625 44.88 37.60 -23.11
C ASP A 625 43.52 37.33 -23.81
N ALA A 626 42.46 37.07 -23.01
CA ALA A 626 41.13 36.77 -23.50
C ALA A 626 40.25 38.01 -23.73
N SER A 627 40.69 39.17 -23.28
CA SER A 627 39.93 40.44 -23.44
C SER A 627 39.93 40.95 -24.90
N ILE A 628 40.83 40.44 -25.75
CA ILE A 628 40.94 40.83 -27.15
C ILE A 628 39.87 40.07 -27.96
N PRO A 629 38.93 40.74 -28.69
CA PRO A 629 37.84 40.10 -29.46
C PRO A 629 38.32 39.09 -30.48
N GLU A 630 39.49 39.29 -31.09
CA GLU A 630 40.12 38.40 -32.08
C GLU A 630 40.48 37.02 -31.54
N ARG A 631 40.46 36.83 -30.20
CA ARG A 631 40.75 35.55 -29.54
C ARG A 631 39.54 34.72 -29.25
N LYS A 632 38.35 35.22 -29.51
CA LYS A 632 37.13 34.40 -29.42
C LYS A 632 37.18 33.34 -30.54
N ARG A 633 36.88 32.13 -30.16
CA ARG A 633 36.82 30.97 -31.03
C ARG A 633 35.38 30.62 -31.36
N THR A 634 35.06 30.44 -32.64
CA THR A 634 33.75 29.98 -33.07
C THR A 634 33.90 28.64 -33.77
N GLY A 635 33.08 27.68 -33.42
CA GLY A 635 33.05 26.35 -34.04
C GLY A 635 31.64 25.90 -34.34
N ASN A 636 31.48 25.33 -35.54
CA ASN A 636 30.20 24.78 -35.95
C ASN A 636 29.98 23.40 -35.31
N VAL A 637 28.83 23.18 -34.71
CA VAL A 637 28.36 21.87 -34.28
C VAL A 637 27.72 21.17 -35.44
N ASP A 638 28.17 19.94 -35.73
CA ASP A 638 27.60 19.07 -36.74
C ASP A 638 28.00 17.63 -36.40
N TYR A 639 27.19 16.95 -35.60
CA TYR A 639 27.51 15.65 -35.09
C TYR A 639 26.37 14.65 -35.34
N VAL A 640 26.70 13.50 -35.94
CA VAL A 640 25.76 12.40 -36.19
C VAL A 640 25.61 11.59 -34.91
N ARG A 641 24.39 11.36 -34.49
CA ARG A 641 24.05 10.61 -33.26
C ARG A 641 24.44 9.13 -33.37
N ASP A 642 25.02 8.59 -32.34
CA ASP A 642 25.04 7.13 -32.04
C ASP A 642 23.79 6.80 -31.25
N PRO A 643 22.76 6.13 -31.80
CA PRO A 643 21.51 5.87 -31.10
C PRO A 643 21.63 4.82 -30.00
N THR A 644 22.77 4.16 -29.83
CA THR A 644 23.09 3.23 -28.76
C THR A 644 23.76 3.91 -27.56
N ARG A 645 23.86 5.25 -27.60
CA ARG A 645 24.46 6.09 -26.54
C ARG A 645 23.43 6.97 -25.87
N PHE A 646 23.64 7.21 -24.56
CA PHE A 646 22.81 8.14 -23.79
C PHE A 646 22.87 9.56 -24.33
N VAL A 647 21.83 10.34 -24.09
CA VAL A 647 21.74 11.73 -24.52
C VAL A 647 22.87 12.61 -23.99
N SER A 648 23.37 12.34 -22.77
CA SER A 648 24.53 13.04 -22.20
C SER A 648 25.80 12.87 -23.03
N TYR A 649 26.03 11.68 -23.57
CA TYR A 649 27.13 11.44 -24.50
C TYR A 649 26.92 12.21 -25.84
N TYR A 650 25.70 12.17 -26.36
CA TYR A 650 25.36 12.90 -27.59
C TYR A 650 25.59 14.42 -27.41
N PHE A 651 25.11 15.00 -26.31
CA PHE A 651 25.35 16.40 -25.96
C PHE A 651 26.85 16.73 -25.84
N LEU A 652 27.60 15.92 -25.08
CA LEU A 652 29.05 16.12 -24.90
C LEU A 652 29.81 16.05 -26.24
N GLN A 653 29.50 15.09 -27.10
CA GLN A 653 30.16 14.97 -28.41
C GLN A 653 29.80 16.12 -29.33
N SER A 654 28.58 16.66 -29.26
CA SER A 654 28.18 17.86 -29.98
C SER A 654 29.03 19.08 -29.58
N LEU A 655 29.21 19.30 -28.27
CA LEU A 655 30.08 20.35 -27.74
C LEU A 655 31.54 20.16 -28.16
N LEU A 656 32.08 18.97 -28.01
CA LEU A 656 33.47 18.66 -28.39
C LEU A 656 33.70 18.82 -29.88
N MET A 657 32.72 18.49 -30.74
CA MET A 657 32.81 18.71 -32.19
C MET A 657 32.94 20.22 -32.48
N GLY A 658 32.10 21.04 -31.85
CA GLY A 658 32.20 22.51 -31.99
C GLY A 658 33.55 23.04 -31.52
N VAL A 659 34.04 22.58 -30.35
CA VAL A 659 35.37 22.96 -29.85
C VAL A 659 36.47 22.57 -30.85
N LYS A 660 36.48 21.36 -31.37
CA LYS A 660 37.47 20.89 -32.36
C LYS A 660 37.43 21.73 -33.62
N LYS A 661 36.25 22.04 -34.15
CA LYS A 661 36.10 22.87 -35.38
C LYS A 661 36.42 24.34 -35.12
N SER A 662 36.56 24.82 -33.90
CA SER A 662 37.00 26.18 -33.59
C SER A 662 38.51 26.38 -33.71
N PHE A 663 39.30 25.31 -33.92
CA PHE A 663 40.74 25.37 -34.13
C PHE A 663 41.08 25.03 -35.60
N THR A 664 42.08 25.71 -36.17
CA THR A 664 42.48 25.55 -37.57
C THR A 664 42.88 24.10 -37.90
N LEU A 665 43.55 23.41 -36.95
CA LEU A 665 43.94 22.00 -37.10
C LEU A 665 43.21 21.10 -36.12
N GLY A 666 41.97 21.44 -35.75
CA GLY A 666 41.19 20.74 -34.75
C GLY A 666 40.88 19.28 -35.08
N PHE A 667 40.96 18.87 -36.35
CA PHE A 667 40.82 17.49 -36.78
C PHE A 667 41.96 16.56 -36.25
N LEU A 668 43.11 17.13 -35.87
CA LEU A 668 44.24 16.42 -35.26
C LEU A 668 44.09 16.22 -33.75
N LEU A 669 43.08 16.81 -33.10
CA LEU A 669 42.82 16.58 -31.69
C LEU A 669 42.38 15.14 -31.43
N PRO A 670 42.84 14.53 -30.35
CA PRO A 670 42.41 13.17 -29.98
C PRO A 670 40.87 13.01 -29.94
N LYS A 671 40.40 11.84 -30.37
CA LYS A 671 38.97 11.49 -30.34
C LYS A 671 38.46 11.27 -28.91
#